data_cd9039fcb519fa986a39b023342dda9a
#
_entry.id   cd9039fcb519fa986a39b023342dda9a
#
_cell.length_a   1.000
_cell.length_b   1.000
_cell.length_c   1.000
_cell.angle_alpha   90.00
_cell.angle_beta   90.00
_cell.angle_gamma   90.00
#
_symmetry.space_group_name_H-M   'P 1'
#
loop_
_entity.id
_entity.type
_entity.pdbx_description
1 polymer ?
#
loop_
_entity_poly.entity_id
_entity_poly.type
_entity_poly.pdbx_seq_one_letter_code
_entity_poly.pdbx_strand_id
1 'polypeptide(L)'
;MLHPPKFKSCYRVEIVESVGVFLLSESDSYVLKGRTYERIAPLIDGCRTADEIVERLQPEISAAEAYYALMQMERKGYTVEDSGELPPEIAAIADILKVHRQPAAQALQSTKVSVRSFGAVDAKPFLEKLKSLNIQVCEDGDIEVVLADDYLREGLAEWNQKAMQLQRPWMLVKPAGISIWIGPIFHPEKTPCWECLAQRLRSNRPVEQFIQKKKGIPESSAFAPAPAFYPTAKIGLDLATTELVKWVLKRENPALEGKVITFDALALKTESHTAVKRPQCEACGAPEYWQNRQPSPIILTSGKKTFTADGGHRSFSPEATLKKYEHHISPIAGAVKYMKQASQPSGGVMHLYYSGHNFSRISADDLYFLKKGIRNSSAGKGKTEIQAKASAVCEALERYSGLYEGYETRYKGTLQQMGEAAIHPNACMNFSEEQYRTRREWNASKTSDFSKVFEPFDETREIEWTPVWSFTGQTWKYLPTAFCYYAYPDYPNTVCGTDSNGCAAGNTKEEAIVQGFMELVERDSVALWWYNRVKRPAVDLESFGEPYCQALKDYYKTFNREFWVLDLTADMKIPVCAAISRRTDKPVEDIIFGFGAHFDPKIALLRALTEMNQILPAVSEVAPDGSVRYSAWEDFAIEWWETATVENQPYLIPDANVPDKRLGDYEYLATDDLKEDVETCVKLLDKLGLEMLVLDQTRPDIGLNVVRVIVPGMRHFWRRLAPGRLYDVPVKLGWLPAPLRESELNPIPVFF
;
A
#
# COMPACT_ATOMS: atom_id res chain seq x y z
N MET A 1 54.90 -6.37 -9.53
CA MET A 1 54.55 -5.06 -8.95
C MET A 1 55.46 -4.00 -9.56
N LEU A 2 54.86 -3.12 -10.37
CA LEU A 2 55.60 -2.02 -11.04
C LEU A 2 55.67 -0.76 -10.16
N HIS A 3 54.82 -0.66 -9.13
CA HIS A 3 54.71 0.50 -8.25
C HIS A 3 54.96 0.12 -6.79
N PRO A 4 55.38 1.07 -5.93
CA PRO A 4 55.62 0.86 -4.52
C PRO A 4 54.35 0.38 -3.79
N PRO A 5 54.42 -0.75 -3.05
CA PRO A 5 53.27 -1.22 -2.26
C PRO A 5 53.07 -0.36 -1.01
N LYS A 6 51.81 -0.12 -0.67
CA LYS A 6 51.38 0.57 0.53
C LYS A 6 50.22 -0.19 1.18
N PHE A 7 50.14 -0.26 2.48
CA PHE A 7 48.94 -0.76 3.14
C PHE A 7 47.77 0.15 2.83
N LYS A 8 46.55 -0.45 2.71
CA LYS A 8 45.33 0.31 2.52
C LYS A 8 45.20 1.34 3.64
N SER A 9 44.73 2.55 3.29
CA SER A 9 44.56 3.66 4.23
C SER A 9 43.47 3.40 5.29
N CYS A 10 42.60 2.42 5.05
CA CYS A 10 41.61 2.00 6.03
C CYS A 10 42.17 1.11 7.13
N TYR A 11 43.46 0.67 7.06
CA TYR A 11 44.08 -0.15 8.09
C TYR A 11 45.04 0.66 8.97
N ARG A 12 44.87 0.48 10.28
CA ARG A 12 45.94 0.69 11.25
C ARG A 12 46.77 -0.56 11.29
N VAL A 13 48.09 -0.41 11.08
CA VAL A 13 49.04 -1.52 11.03
C VAL A 13 49.84 -1.55 12.34
N GLU A 14 49.74 -2.66 13.08
CA GLU A 14 50.48 -2.87 14.32
C GLU A 14 51.34 -4.12 14.20
N ILE A 15 52.61 -4.01 14.57
CA ILE A 15 53.55 -5.13 14.55
C ILE A 15 53.83 -5.57 15.99
N VAL A 16 53.55 -6.82 16.29
CA VAL A 16 53.86 -7.44 17.58
C VAL A 16 54.95 -8.48 17.34
N GLU A 17 56.14 -8.18 17.82
CA GLU A 17 57.33 -9.02 17.61
C GLU A 17 57.09 -10.46 18.03
N SER A 18 57.51 -11.40 17.22
CA SER A 18 57.35 -12.85 17.40
C SER A 18 55.91 -13.36 17.39
N VAL A 19 54.90 -12.49 17.10
CA VAL A 19 53.50 -12.84 17.02
C VAL A 19 52.95 -12.64 15.60
N GLY A 20 53.17 -11.44 15.01
CA GLY A 20 52.72 -11.13 13.65
C GLY A 20 52.40 -9.66 13.43
N VAL A 21 51.85 -9.38 12.23
CA VAL A 21 51.38 -8.07 11.81
C VAL A 21 49.84 -8.05 11.85
N PHE A 22 49.29 -7.07 12.56
CA PHE A 22 47.84 -6.88 12.71
C PHE A 22 47.40 -5.72 11.84
N LEU A 23 46.37 -5.97 11.01
CA LEU A 23 45.71 -4.96 10.20
C LEU A 23 44.33 -4.71 10.80
N LEU A 24 44.09 -3.53 11.32
CA LEU A 24 42.88 -3.16 12.04
C LEU A 24 42.11 -2.09 11.25
N SER A 25 40.84 -2.34 10.93
CA SER A 25 39.92 -1.34 10.43
C SER A 25 38.70 -1.23 11.35
N GLU A 26 37.78 -0.32 11.09
CA GLU A 26 36.55 -0.19 11.87
C GLU A 26 35.64 -1.43 11.78
N SER A 27 35.72 -2.19 10.69
CA SER A 27 34.84 -3.33 10.43
C SER A 27 35.54 -4.69 10.55
N ASP A 28 36.86 -4.74 10.26
CA ASP A 28 37.58 -5.99 10.09
C ASP A 28 38.94 -5.94 10.76
N SER A 29 39.46 -7.12 11.17
CA SER A 29 40.78 -7.30 11.70
C SER A 29 41.46 -8.52 11.06
N TYR A 30 42.69 -8.37 10.64
CA TYR A 30 43.47 -9.44 10.02
C TYR A 30 44.80 -9.61 10.74
N VAL A 31 45.32 -10.84 10.73
CA VAL A 31 46.62 -11.18 11.30
C VAL A 31 47.47 -11.88 10.24
N LEU A 32 48.64 -11.31 9.96
CA LEU A 32 49.66 -11.89 9.10
C LEU A 32 50.72 -12.54 10.01
N LYS A 33 50.77 -13.88 10.06
CA LYS A 33 51.66 -14.64 10.93
C LYS A 33 52.95 -15.01 10.19
N GLY A 34 54.09 -14.81 10.87
CA GLY A 34 55.39 -15.22 10.39
C GLY A 34 56.38 -14.06 10.33
N ARG A 35 57.65 -14.40 10.60
CA ARG A 35 58.76 -13.45 10.64
C ARG A 35 58.90 -12.63 9.34
N THR A 36 58.60 -13.25 8.22
CA THR A 36 58.63 -12.59 6.89
C THR A 36 57.73 -11.39 6.84
N TYR A 37 56.45 -11.49 7.32
CA TYR A 37 55.51 -10.36 7.35
C TYR A 37 55.96 -9.28 8.34
N GLU A 38 56.48 -9.65 9.51
CA GLU A 38 56.97 -8.69 10.52
C GLU A 38 58.11 -7.84 9.98
N ARG A 39 58.98 -8.43 9.14
CA ARG A 39 60.13 -7.73 8.53
C ARG A 39 59.74 -6.90 7.30
N ILE A 40 58.78 -7.36 6.55
CA ILE A 40 58.27 -6.66 5.34
C ILE A 40 57.40 -5.45 5.74
N ALA A 41 56.54 -5.57 6.74
CA ALA A 41 55.54 -4.56 7.09
C ALA A 41 56.13 -3.14 7.30
N PRO A 42 57.26 -2.93 8.00
CA PRO A 42 57.84 -1.60 8.14
C PRO A 42 58.35 -0.98 6.84
N LEU A 43 58.55 -1.80 5.80
CA LEU A 43 59.08 -1.38 4.51
C LEU A 43 57.97 -1.06 3.49
N ILE A 44 56.73 -1.41 3.79
CA ILE A 44 55.55 -1.13 2.96
C ILE A 44 55.04 0.29 3.26
N ASP A 45 55.77 1.27 2.77
CA ASP A 45 55.54 2.69 3.04
C ASP A 45 54.99 3.47 1.81
N GLY A 46 54.87 2.78 0.66
CA GLY A 46 54.47 3.40 -0.61
C GLY A 46 55.59 4.14 -1.32
N CYS A 47 56.83 4.10 -0.79
CA CYS A 47 58.00 4.75 -1.39
C CYS A 47 58.97 3.77 -2.03
N ARG A 48 58.98 2.53 -1.54
CA ARG A 48 59.91 1.47 -2.00
C ARG A 48 59.22 0.51 -2.93
N THR A 49 59.88 0.20 -4.01
CA THR A 49 59.41 -0.86 -4.95
C THR A 49 59.52 -2.24 -4.29
N ALA A 50 58.85 -3.23 -4.84
CA ALA A 50 58.96 -4.60 -4.37
C ALA A 50 60.39 -5.12 -4.41
N ASP A 51 61.16 -4.75 -5.45
CA ASP A 51 62.55 -5.14 -5.63
C ASP A 51 63.43 -4.53 -4.56
N GLU A 52 63.31 -3.24 -4.27
CA GLU A 52 64.03 -2.55 -3.19
C GLU A 52 63.71 -3.13 -1.79
N ILE A 53 62.45 -3.52 -1.55
CA ILE A 53 62.06 -4.19 -0.30
C ILE A 53 62.76 -5.56 -0.20
N VAL A 54 62.73 -6.34 -1.27
CA VAL A 54 63.35 -7.67 -1.31
C VAL A 54 64.86 -7.58 -1.14
N GLU A 55 65.52 -6.66 -1.81
CA GLU A 55 66.96 -6.43 -1.69
C GLU A 55 67.38 -6.07 -0.26
N ARG A 56 66.59 -5.24 0.41
CA ARG A 56 66.85 -4.77 1.79
C ARG A 56 66.68 -5.85 2.85
N LEU A 57 65.89 -6.89 2.54
CA LEU A 57 65.63 -8.01 3.44
C LEU A 57 66.67 -9.13 3.34
N GLN A 58 67.56 -9.11 2.32
CA GLN A 58 68.65 -10.09 2.17
C GLN A 58 69.81 -9.76 3.11
N PRO A 59 70.46 -10.74 3.67
CA PRO A 59 70.24 -12.19 3.52
C PRO A 59 69.23 -12.79 4.52
N GLU A 60 68.55 -12.00 5.35
CA GLU A 60 67.72 -12.50 6.45
C GLU A 60 66.50 -13.28 5.93
N ILE A 61 65.94 -12.91 4.78
CA ILE A 61 64.78 -13.52 4.12
C ILE A 61 65.14 -13.77 2.66
N SER A 62 64.82 -14.94 2.14
CA SER A 62 65.05 -15.26 0.74
C SER A 62 64.19 -14.40 -0.18
N ALA A 63 64.71 -14.06 -1.36
CA ALA A 63 63.93 -13.28 -2.35
C ALA A 63 62.60 -13.95 -2.70
N ALA A 64 62.59 -15.27 -2.84
CA ALA A 64 61.36 -16.03 -3.14
C ALA A 64 60.29 -15.88 -2.04
N GLU A 65 60.70 -15.94 -0.77
CA GLU A 65 59.81 -15.77 0.37
C GLU A 65 59.26 -14.34 0.46
N ALA A 66 60.11 -13.32 0.26
CA ALA A 66 59.69 -11.93 0.30
C ALA A 66 58.70 -11.58 -0.84
N TYR A 67 58.99 -11.99 -2.07
CA TYR A 67 58.04 -11.81 -3.19
C TYR A 67 56.73 -12.56 -2.97
N TYR A 68 56.80 -13.78 -2.45
CA TYR A 68 55.59 -14.55 -2.16
C TYR A 68 54.72 -13.86 -1.11
N ALA A 69 55.33 -13.33 -0.05
CA ALA A 69 54.60 -12.60 0.98
C ALA A 69 53.98 -11.31 0.45
N LEU A 70 54.73 -10.52 -0.34
CA LEU A 70 54.21 -9.31 -1.00
C LEU A 70 53.05 -9.65 -1.95
N MET A 71 53.18 -10.68 -2.78
CA MET A 71 52.15 -11.14 -3.67
C MET A 71 50.92 -11.63 -2.94
N GLN A 72 51.08 -12.33 -1.78
CA GLN A 72 49.94 -12.77 -0.96
C GLN A 72 49.18 -11.59 -0.35
N MET A 73 49.90 -10.54 0.13
CA MET A 73 49.26 -9.34 0.67
C MET A 73 48.51 -8.57 -0.41
N GLU A 74 49.04 -8.46 -1.62
CA GLU A 74 48.35 -7.88 -2.78
C GLU A 74 47.11 -8.70 -3.17
N ARG A 75 47.28 -10.02 -3.35
CA ARG A 75 46.17 -10.92 -3.72
C ARG A 75 45.05 -10.91 -2.72
N LYS A 76 45.35 -10.79 -1.44
CA LYS A 76 44.34 -10.67 -0.37
C LYS A 76 43.79 -9.24 -0.23
N GLY A 77 44.35 -8.31 -0.98
CA GLY A 77 43.91 -6.91 -0.98
C GLY A 77 44.22 -6.15 0.30
N TYR A 78 45.31 -6.49 0.98
CA TYR A 78 45.82 -5.76 2.16
C TYR A 78 46.68 -4.57 1.77
N THR A 79 47.34 -4.66 0.62
CA THR A 79 48.17 -3.60 0.05
C THR A 79 47.59 -3.10 -1.25
N VAL A 80 47.92 -1.87 -1.60
CA VAL A 80 47.56 -1.18 -2.84
C VAL A 80 48.81 -0.52 -3.42
N GLU A 81 48.83 -0.24 -4.70
CA GLU A 81 49.83 0.63 -5.32
C GLU A 81 49.56 2.07 -4.94
N ASP A 82 50.53 2.79 -4.40
CA ASP A 82 50.37 4.20 -4.03
C ASP A 82 50.55 5.10 -5.23
N SER A 83 49.47 5.72 -5.70
CA SER A 83 49.53 6.74 -6.73
C SER A 83 49.73 8.17 -6.18
N GLY A 84 49.72 8.33 -4.87
CA GLY A 84 49.99 9.62 -4.19
C GLY A 84 48.99 10.74 -4.37
N GLU A 85 47.86 10.52 -5.06
CA GLU A 85 46.97 11.59 -5.59
C GLU A 85 45.63 11.77 -4.85
N LEU A 86 45.33 10.93 -3.85
CA LEU A 86 44.05 10.99 -3.13
C LEU A 86 44.21 11.58 -1.73
N PRO A 87 43.27 12.48 -1.29
CA PRO A 87 43.17 12.85 0.12
C PRO A 87 43.04 11.60 1.01
N PRO A 88 43.65 11.57 2.20
CA PRO A 88 43.64 10.36 3.05
C PRO A 88 42.25 9.81 3.34
N GLU A 89 41.29 10.68 3.59
CA GLU A 89 39.86 10.32 3.85
C GLU A 89 39.23 9.67 2.62
N ILE A 90 39.47 10.20 1.44
CA ILE A 90 38.97 9.65 0.17
C ILE A 90 39.65 8.32 -0.14
N ALA A 91 40.95 8.22 0.13
CA ALA A 91 41.70 6.97 -0.06
C ALA A 91 41.14 5.86 0.86
N ALA A 92 40.86 6.17 2.12
CA ALA A 92 40.27 5.22 3.06
C ALA A 92 38.86 4.75 2.59
N ILE A 93 38.00 5.67 2.14
CA ILE A 93 36.67 5.33 1.62
C ILE A 93 36.77 4.50 0.33
N ALA A 94 37.70 4.84 -0.58
CA ALA A 94 37.92 4.08 -1.81
C ALA A 94 38.38 2.64 -1.49
N ASP A 95 39.29 2.48 -0.53
CA ASP A 95 39.76 1.17 -0.06
C ASP A 95 38.61 0.32 0.53
N ILE A 96 37.75 0.90 1.35
CA ILE A 96 36.55 0.24 1.92
C ILE A 96 35.57 -0.16 0.81
N LEU A 97 35.34 0.74 -0.15
CA LEU A 97 34.45 0.50 -1.30
C LEU A 97 35.04 -0.44 -2.36
N LYS A 98 36.29 -0.90 -2.15
CA LYS A 98 37.04 -1.75 -3.10
C LYS A 98 37.26 -1.12 -4.47
N VAL A 99 37.39 0.20 -4.51
CA VAL A 99 37.72 0.96 -5.72
C VAL A 99 39.25 1.14 -5.76
N HIS A 100 39.88 0.79 -6.88
CA HIS A 100 41.33 0.99 -7.05
C HIS A 100 41.68 2.48 -7.01
N ARG A 101 42.81 2.84 -6.42
CA ARG A 101 43.21 4.24 -6.18
C ARG A 101 43.37 5.06 -7.44
N GLN A 102 43.93 4.50 -8.51
CA GLN A 102 44.10 5.23 -9.76
C GLN A 102 42.74 5.56 -10.43
N PRO A 103 41.79 4.62 -10.61
CA PRO A 103 40.44 4.96 -11.03
C PRO A 103 39.72 5.94 -10.07
N ALA A 104 39.94 5.81 -8.74
CA ALA A 104 39.35 6.73 -7.78
C ALA A 104 39.90 8.16 -7.93
N ALA A 105 41.21 8.30 -8.11
CA ALA A 105 41.85 9.60 -8.37
C ALA A 105 41.37 10.23 -9.67
N GLN A 106 41.29 9.45 -10.75
CA GLN A 106 40.74 9.90 -12.03
C GLN A 106 39.28 10.32 -11.89
N ALA A 107 38.45 9.53 -11.18
CA ALA A 107 37.06 9.86 -10.93
C ALA A 107 36.93 11.17 -10.14
N LEU A 108 37.73 11.38 -9.09
CA LEU A 108 37.72 12.60 -8.29
C LEU A 108 38.15 13.82 -9.11
N GLN A 109 39.19 13.70 -9.93
CA GLN A 109 39.72 14.78 -10.78
C GLN A 109 38.80 15.11 -11.96
N SER A 110 38.13 14.12 -12.56
CA SER A 110 37.30 14.31 -13.74
C SER A 110 35.85 14.69 -13.41
N THR A 111 35.36 14.33 -12.21
CA THR A 111 33.95 14.58 -11.84
C THR A 111 33.75 16.01 -11.39
N LYS A 112 32.83 16.68 -12.06
CA LYS A 112 32.36 18.02 -11.71
C LYS A 112 31.02 17.94 -10.98
N VAL A 113 30.89 18.67 -9.89
CA VAL A 113 29.67 18.73 -9.08
C VAL A 113 29.10 20.15 -9.16
N SER A 114 27.83 20.29 -9.44
CA SER A 114 27.11 21.54 -9.25
C SER A 114 26.24 21.47 -7.99
N VAL A 115 26.03 22.63 -7.37
CA VAL A 115 25.24 22.74 -6.14
C VAL A 115 24.20 23.85 -6.30
N ARG A 116 22.96 23.52 -5.98
CA ARG A 116 21.82 24.45 -6.01
C ARG A 116 21.07 24.42 -4.69
N SER A 117 20.52 25.56 -4.29
CA SER A 117 19.66 25.65 -3.09
C SER A 117 18.27 26.17 -3.44
N PHE A 118 17.25 25.59 -2.82
CA PHE A 118 15.87 26.06 -2.83
C PHE A 118 15.39 26.32 -1.40
N GLY A 119 14.65 27.41 -1.20
CA GLY A 119 14.17 27.82 0.11
C GLY A 119 15.30 28.42 0.98
N ALA A 120 15.25 28.19 2.28
CA ALA A 120 16.13 28.81 3.27
C ALA A 120 17.39 27.99 3.63
N VAL A 121 17.91 27.19 2.70
CA VAL A 121 19.09 26.36 2.97
C VAL A 121 20.35 27.08 2.51
N ASP A 122 21.31 27.27 3.44
CA ASP A 122 22.64 27.79 3.14
C ASP A 122 23.51 26.70 2.54
N ALA A 123 23.96 26.87 1.29
CA ALA A 123 24.85 25.93 0.59
C ALA A 123 26.32 26.13 0.94
N LYS A 124 26.71 27.28 1.56
CA LYS A 124 28.11 27.61 1.80
C LYS A 124 28.89 26.55 2.59
N PRO A 125 28.38 26.02 3.72
CA PRO A 125 29.06 24.96 4.45
C PRO A 125 29.31 23.70 3.64
N PHE A 126 28.35 23.34 2.77
CA PHE A 126 28.47 22.17 1.87
C PHE A 126 29.55 22.42 0.80
N LEU A 127 29.57 23.59 0.18
CA LEU A 127 30.58 23.96 -0.80
C LEU A 127 32.00 23.99 -0.23
N GLU A 128 32.18 24.51 1.00
CA GLU A 128 33.45 24.52 1.73
C GLU A 128 33.93 23.08 1.97
N LYS A 129 33.04 22.18 2.32
CA LYS A 129 33.37 20.76 2.53
C LYS A 129 33.76 20.06 1.25
N LEU A 130 33.04 20.26 0.14
CA LEU A 130 33.44 19.69 -1.15
C LEU A 130 34.83 20.15 -1.59
N LYS A 131 35.16 21.41 -1.36
CA LYS A 131 36.49 21.98 -1.64
C LYS A 131 37.59 21.34 -0.79
N SER A 132 37.31 21.09 0.51
CA SER A 132 38.30 20.45 1.40
C SER A 132 38.61 19.01 0.99
N LEU A 133 37.70 18.34 0.28
CA LEU A 133 37.87 17.00 -0.26
C LEU A 133 38.42 16.98 -1.72
N ASN A 134 38.84 18.14 -2.24
CA ASN A 134 39.31 18.32 -3.62
C ASN A 134 38.26 17.92 -4.69
N ILE A 135 36.95 18.02 -4.37
CA ILE A 135 35.88 17.81 -5.34
C ILE A 135 35.69 19.08 -6.17
N GLN A 136 35.73 18.97 -7.47
CA GLN A 136 35.55 20.09 -8.38
C GLN A 136 34.11 20.59 -8.38
N VAL A 137 33.91 21.84 -7.98
CA VAL A 137 32.60 22.52 -8.00
C VAL A 137 32.53 23.48 -9.18
N CYS A 138 31.48 23.41 -9.97
CA CYS A 138 31.25 24.28 -11.13
C CYS A 138 29.75 24.53 -11.35
N GLU A 139 29.40 25.37 -12.30
CA GLU A 139 27.98 25.64 -12.63
C GLU A 139 27.31 24.47 -13.38
N ASP A 140 28.07 23.79 -14.25
CA ASP A 140 27.61 22.65 -15.05
C ASP A 140 28.35 21.36 -14.65
N GLY A 141 27.84 20.69 -13.62
CA GLY A 141 28.42 19.44 -13.10
C GLY A 141 27.91 18.19 -13.82
N ASP A 142 28.66 17.10 -13.70
CA ASP A 142 28.23 15.75 -14.10
C ASP A 142 27.07 15.24 -13.22
N ILE A 143 27.01 15.71 -11.99
CA ILE A 143 25.91 15.52 -11.04
C ILE A 143 25.59 16.85 -10.37
N GLU A 144 24.31 17.12 -10.11
CA GLU A 144 23.92 18.26 -9.29
C GLU A 144 23.40 17.84 -7.94
N VAL A 145 23.86 18.50 -6.88
CA VAL A 145 23.30 18.35 -5.52
C VAL A 145 22.35 19.50 -5.27
N VAL A 146 21.09 19.18 -5.04
CA VAL A 146 20.03 20.12 -4.76
C VAL A 146 19.71 20.08 -3.28
N LEU A 147 19.98 21.18 -2.58
CA LEU A 147 19.65 21.38 -1.17
C LEU A 147 18.30 22.08 -1.07
N ALA A 148 17.35 21.51 -0.34
CA ALA A 148 16.03 22.12 -0.15
C ALA A 148 15.56 22.00 1.29
N ASP A 149 14.80 22.97 1.77
CA ASP A 149 14.17 22.90 3.08
C ASP A 149 12.87 22.06 3.09
N ASP A 150 12.30 21.81 1.89
CA ASP A 150 11.22 20.86 1.67
C ASP A 150 11.30 20.25 0.25
N TYR A 151 10.89 18.99 0.09
CA TYR A 151 10.92 18.28 -1.20
C TYR A 151 9.80 18.70 -2.18
N LEU A 152 8.87 19.53 -1.73
CA LEU A 152 7.83 20.15 -2.57
C LEU A 152 8.09 21.65 -2.83
N ARG A 153 9.34 22.11 -2.63
CA ARG A 153 9.68 23.51 -2.82
C ARG A 153 9.49 23.96 -4.26
N GLU A 154 8.98 25.19 -4.41
CA GLU A 154 8.89 25.88 -5.69
C GLU A 154 10.24 25.89 -6.43
N GLY A 155 10.21 25.70 -7.75
CA GLY A 155 11.39 25.58 -8.60
C GLY A 155 11.91 24.14 -8.77
N LEU A 156 11.55 23.18 -7.89
CA LEU A 156 11.98 21.79 -8.06
C LEU A 156 11.34 21.10 -9.26
N ALA A 157 10.10 21.46 -9.62
CA ALA A 157 9.43 20.95 -10.81
C ALA A 157 10.14 21.36 -12.10
N GLU A 158 10.45 22.65 -12.22
CA GLU A 158 11.19 23.20 -13.37
C GLU A 158 12.61 22.62 -13.44
N TRP A 159 13.27 22.48 -12.28
CA TRP A 159 14.58 21.85 -12.24
C TRP A 159 14.50 20.36 -12.69
N ASN A 160 13.53 19.61 -12.23
CA ASN A 160 13.33 18.23 -12.66
C ASN A 160 13.17 18.11 -14.19
N GLN A 161 12.37 18.99 -14.81
CA GLN A 161 12.22 19.02 -16.27
C GLN A 161 13.54 19.35 -16.97
N LYS A 162 14.27 20.34 -16.47
CA LYS A 162 15.58 20.74 -17.02
C LYS A 162 16.60 19.61 -16.89
N ALA A 163 16.68 18.95 -15.74
CA ALA A 163 17.59 17.83 -15.51
C ALA A 163 17.29 16.64 -16.44
N MET A 164 16.02 16.34 -16.69
CA MET A 164 15.62 15.32 -17.66
C MET A 164 16.01 15.69 -19.10
N GLN A 165 15.82 16.95 -19.52
CA GLN A 165 16.25 17.42 -20.84
C GLN A 165 17.76 17.33 -21.02
N LEU A 166 18.52 17.67 -19.98
CA LEU A 166 19.99 17.60 -19.97
C LEU A 166 20.54 16.19 -19.76
N GLN A 167 19.68 15.19 -19.52
CA GLN A 167 20.07 13.83 -19.14
C GLN A 167 21.04 13.80 -17.94
N ARG A 168 20.88 14.75 -17.01
CA ARG A 168 21.79 14.96 -15.88
C ARG A 168 21.27 14.29 -14.62
N PRO A 169 22.06 13.42 -13.96
CA PRO A 169 21.72 12.92 -12.64
C PRO A 169 21.79 14.04 -11.59
N TRP A 170 20.91 13.96 -10.59
CA TRP A 170 20.91 14.90 -9.49
C TRP A 170 20.43 14.27 -8.19
N MET A 171 20.98 14.74 -7.07
CA MET A 171 20.69 14.28 -5.72
C MET A 171 19.91 15.35 -4.96
N LEU A 172 18.75 15.00 -4.41
CA LEU A 172 17.96 15.91 -3.57
C LEU A 172 18.27 15.66 -2.09
N VAL A 173 18.42 16.74 -1.32
CA VAL A 173 18.77 16.67 0.10
C VAL A 173 17.98 17.71 0.90
N LYS A 174 17.36 17.28 2.01
CA LYS A 174 16.80 18.15 3.06
C LYS A 174 17.68 17.99 4.30
N PRO A 175 18.68 18.87 4.49
CA PRO A 175 19.69 18.66 5.51
C PRO A 175 19.24 19.02 6.92
N ALA A 176 18.23 19.88 7.08
CA ALA A 176 17.82 20.44 8.37
C ALA A 176 16.45 19.94 8.81
N GLY A 177 16.21 19.98 10.13
CA GLY A 177 14.99 19.55 10.79
C GLY A 177 15.22 18.33 11.67
N ILE A 178 14.19 17.87 12.39
CA ILE A 178 14.25 16.64 13.19
C ILE A 178 14.49 15.44 12.28
N SER A 179 13.84 15.42 11.12
CA SER A 179 14.04 14.38 10.10
C SER A 179 14.87 14.95 8.95
N ILE A 180 16.09 14.43 8.81
CA ILE A 180 16.99 14.72 7.69
C ILE A 180 16.66 13.75 6.56
N TRP A 181 16.61 14.24 5.30
CA TRP A 181 16.34 13.42 4.13
C TRP A 181 17.51 13.49 3.14
N ILE A 182 18.04 12.34 2.77
CA ILE A 182 19.14 12.20 1.82
C ILE A 182 18.66 11.39 0.62
N GLY A 183 18.87 11.91 -0.59
CA GLY A 183 18.38 11.29 -1.83
C GLY A 183 16.90 11.65 -2.11
N PRO A 184 16.35 11.14 -3.22
CA PRO A 184 16.97 10.19 -4.14
C PRO A 184 18.12 10.80 -4.95
N ILE A 185 18.95 9.95 -5.52
CA ILE A 185 19.66 10.29 -6.74
C ILE A 185 18.72 9.95 -7.90
N PHE A 186 18.31 10.98 -8.60
CA PHE A 186 17.48 10.86 -9.79
C PHE A 186 18.37 10.68 -11.02
N HIS A 187 18.22 9.55 -11.69
CA HIS A 187 18.83 9.30 -13.00
C HIS A 187 17.75 9.37 -14.07
N PRO A 188 17.82 10.30 -15.03
CA PRO A 188 16.91 10.33 -16.17
C PRO A 188 16.79 8.95 -16.81
N GLU A 189 15.57 8.52 -17.16
CA GLU A 189 15.21 7.22 -17.74
C GLU A 189 15.38 5.99 -16.83
N LYS A 190 16.34 5.96 -15.92
CA LYS A 190 16.64 4.79 -15.07
C LYS A 190 15.81 4.74 -13.78
N THR A 191 15.66 5.89 -13.10
CA THR A 191 14.94 5.97 -11.84
C THR A 191 13.60 6.70 -11.99
N PRO A 192 12.71 6.65 -10.99
CA PRO A 192 11.60 7.61 -10.91
C PRO A 192 12.13 9.03 -10.98
N CYS A 193 11.37 9.96 -11.57
CA CYS A 193 11.70 11.38 -11.53
C CYS A 193 11.15 12.02 -10.24
N TRP A 194 11.50 13.26 -10.00
CA TRP A 194 11.00 14.00 -8.83
C TRP A 194 9.46 14.09 -8.80
N GLU A 195 8.78 14.28 -9.95
CA GLU A 195 7.31 14.34 -9.98
C GLU A 195 6.66 13.03 -9.55
N CYS A 196 7.27 11.86 -9.82
CA CYS A 196 6.79 10.58 -9.31
C CYS A 196 6.80 10.56 -7.77
N LEU A 197 7.84 11.10 -7.13
CA LEU A 197 7.96 11.21 -5.68
C LEU A 197 7.02 12.30 -5.14
N ALA A 198 6.99 13.46 -5.77
CA ALA A 198 6.23 14.63 -5.33
C ALA A 198 4.72 14.35 -5.31
N GLN A 199 4.20 13.62 -6.29
CA GLN A 199 2.79 13.21 -6.31
C GLN A 199 2.43 12.37 -5.08
N ARG A 200 3.29 11.43 -4.68
CA ARG A 200 3.08 10.61 -3.47
C ARG A 200 3.16 11.46 -2.21
N LEU A 201 4.16 12.32 -2.14
CA LEU A 201 4.39 13.19 -0.99
C LEU A 201 3.24 14.19 -0.79
N ARG A 202 2.74 14.80 -1.87
CA ARG A 202 1.53 15.65 -1.84
C ARG A 202 0.34 14.86 -1.32
N SER A 203 0.09 13.66 -1.86
CA SER A 203 -1.01 12.80 -1.42
C SER A 203 -0.93 12.45 0.06
N ASN A 204 0.27 12.35 0.63
CA ASN A 204 0.47 12.07 2.05
C ASN A 204 0.39 13.31 2.97
N ARG A 205 0.14 14.52 2.40
CA ARG A 205 0.03 15.81 3.12
C ARG A 205 -1.32 16.52 2.90
N PRO A 206 -2.47 15.86 3.15
CA PRO A 206 -3.79 16.40 2.80
C PRO A 206 -4.14 17.68 3.56
N VAL A 207 -3.64 17.86 4.79
CA VAL A 207 -3.86 19.08 5.60
C VAL A 207 -3.19 20.26 4.95
N GLU A 208 -1.95 20.10 4.48
CA GLU A 208 -1.21 21.15 3.78
C GLU A 208 -1.93 21.57 2.50
N GLN A 209 -2.36 20.59 1.70
CA GLN A 209 -3.14 20.84 0.47
C GLN A 209 -4.44 21.60 0.75
N PHE A 210 -5.17 21.21 1.79
CA PHE A 210 -6.39 21.92 2.20
C PHE A 210 -6.11 23.38 2.54
N ILE A 211 -5.06 23.65 3.34
CA ILE A 211 -4.69 25.02 3.72
C ILE A 211 -4.26 25.82 2.50
N GLN A 212 -3.46 25.22 1.60
CA GLN A 212 -3.03 25.89 0.36
C GLN A 212 -4.24 26.31 -0.47
N LYS A 213 -5.18 25.40 -0.71
CA LYS A 213 -6.39 25.67 -1.47
C LYS A 213 -7.24 26.77 -0.82
N LYS A 214 -7.46 26.72 0.51
CA LYS A 214 -8.24 27.73 1.23
C LYS A 214 -7.58 29.13 1.25
N LYS A 215 -6.25 29.17 1.17
CA LYS A 215 -5.49 30.42 1.12
C LYS A 215 -5.18 30.91 -0.31
N GLY A 216 -5.56 30.15 -1.34
CA GLY A 216 -5.19 30.45 -2.73
C GLY A 216 -3.67 30.36 -2.98
N ILE A 217 -2.95 29.57 -2.21
CA ILE A 217 -1.52 29.34 -2.35
C ILE A 217 -1.31 28.25 -3.42
N PRO A 218 -0.45 28.45 -4.43
CA PRO A 218 -0.18 27.43 -5.44
C PRO A 218 0.28 26.09 -4.82
N GLU A 219 -0.13 24.99 -5.39
CA GLU A 219 0.29 23.63 -4.94
C GLU A 219 1.82 23.44 -5.01
N SER A 220 2.49 24.19 -5.85
CA SER A 220 3.95 24.22 -5.96
C SER A 220 4.66 24.92 -4.80
N SER A 221 3.93 25.65 -3.96
CA SER A 221 4.48 26.36 -2.82
C SER A 221 4.43 25.49 -1.57
N ALA A 222 5.56 24.91 -1.17
CA ALA A 222 5.63 24.19 0.11
C ALA A 222 5.41 25.16 1.27
N PHE A 223 4.70 24.70 2.31
CA PHE A 223 4.71 25.41 3.60
C PHE A 223 6.15 25.46 4.10
N ALA A 224 6.59 26.64 4.55
CA ALA A 224 7.83 26.72 5.27
C ALA A 224 7.73 25.79 6.49
N PRO A 225 8.63 24.81 6.64
CA PRO A 225 8.64 23.98 7.83
C PRO A 225 8.77 24.89 9.06
N ALA A 226 8.26 24.41 10.22
CA ALA A 226 8.54 25.04 11.51
C ALA A 226 10.06 25.28 11.64
N PRO A 227 10.50 26.28 12.45
CA PRO A 227 11.90 26.71 12.51
C PRO A 227 12.86 25.52 12.47
N ALA A 228 13.80 25.56 11.53
CA ALA A 228 14.76 24.49 11.34
C ALA A 228 15.58 24.28 12.62
N PHE A 229 15.73 23.04 13.05
CA PHE A 229 16.64 22.69 14.13
C PHE A 229 18.07 22.68 13.55
N TYR A 230 18.76 23.81 13.62
CA TYR A 230 20.07 24.05 12.99
C TYR A 230 21.19 23.06 13.34
N PRO A 231 21.30 22.50 14.58
CA PRO A 231 22.33 21.50 14.85
C PRO A 231 22.31 20.30 13.91
N THR A 232 21.15 19.91 13.37
CA THR A 232 21.04 18.78 12.46
C THR A 232 21.48 19.10 11.04
N ALA A 233 21.53 20.37 10.63
CA ALA A 233 21.91 20.75 9.28
C ALA A 233 23.36 20.30 8.95
N LYS A 234 24.28 20.42 9.90
CA LYS A 234 25.66 19.95 9.72
C LYS A 234 25.72 18.44 9.51
N ILE A 235 24.98 17.67 10.33
CA ILE A 235 24.89 16.20 10.18
C ILE A 235 24.36 15.83 8.80
N GLY A 236 23.28 16.51 8.37
CA GLY A 236 22.66 16.26 7.07
C GLY A 236 23.59 16.55 5.89
N LEU A 237 24.35 17.65 5.95
CA LEU A 237 25.32 17.99 4.92
C LEU A 237 26.52 17.01 4.92
N ASP A 238 26.96 16.54 6.09
CA ASP A 238 28.04 15.55 6.21
C ASP A 238 27.64 14.19 5.63
N LEU A 239 26.42 13.72 5.94
CA LEU A 239 25.85 12.51 5.35
C LEU A 239 25.71 12.66 3.82
N ALA A 240 25.19 13.78 3.34
CA ALA A 240 25.05 14.05 1.89
C ALA A 240 26.42 14.05 1.19
N THR A 241 27.46 14.60 1.83
CA THR A 241 28.82 14.58 1.31
C THR A 241 29.35 13.15 1.18
N THR A 242 29.16 12.33 2.21
CA THR A 242 29.57 10.92 2.19
C THR A 242 28.90 10.15 1.04
N GLU A 243 27.61 10.33 0.86
CA GLU A 243 26.86 9.67 -0.20
C GLU A 243 27.26 10.19 -1.61
N LEU A 244 27.55 11.48 -1.73
CA LEU A 244 28.07 12.07 -2.98
C LEU A 244 29.46 11.49 -3.31
N VAL A 245 30.36 11.39 -2.34
CA VAL A 245 31.69 10.77 -2.53
C VAL A 245 31.57 9.34 -3.04
N LYS A 246 30.67 8.55 -2.47
CA LYS A 246 30.39 7.18 -2.95
C LYS A 246 29.98 7.17 -4.41
N TRP A 247 29.09 8.10 -4.81
CA TRP A 247 28.67 8.23 -6.20
C TRP A 247 29.82 8.70 -7.12
N VAL A 248 30.63 9.66 -6.68
CA VAL A 248 31.80 10.15 -7.44
C VAL A 248 32.75 9.00 -7.75
N LEU A 249 33.04 8.17 -6.75
CA LEU A 249 34.02 7.08 -6.86
C LEU A 249 33.51 5.90 -7.69
N LYS A 250 32.21 5.61 -7.69
CA LYS A 250 31.61 4.45 -8.35
C LYS A 250 30.73 4.78 -9.56
N ARG A 251 30.33 6.04 -9.73
CA ARG A 251 29.31 6.49 -10.70
C ARG A 251 27.93 5.84 -10.48
N GLU A 252 27.73 5.26 -9.31
CA GLU A 252 26.50 4.65 -8.84
C GLU A 252 26.38 4.75 -7.32
N ASN A 253 25.15 4.79 -6.81
CA ASN A 253 24.86 4.68 -5.38
C ASN A 253 23.51 3.96 -5.18
N PRO A 254 23.48 2.61 -5.19
CA PRO A 254 22.23 1.83 -5.10
C PRO A 254 21.42 2.09 -3.83
N ALA A 255 22.04 2.65 -2.79
CA ALA A 255 21.35 3.03 -1.56
C ALA A 255 20.42 4.25 -1.77
N LEU A 256 20.77 5.12 -2.74
CA LEU A 256 20.02 6.38 -3.01
C LEU A 256 19.38 6.42 -4.39
N GLU A 257 19.70 5.53 -5.33
CA GLU A 257 19.05 5.49 -6.64
C GLU A 257 17.57 5.19 -6.49
N GLY A 258 16.72 6.20 -6.74
CA GLY A 258 15.27 6.12 -6.54
C GLY A 258 14.84 5.94 -5.08
N LYS A 259 15.71 6.19 -4.10
CA LYS A 259 15.39 6.03 -2.67
C LYS A 259 15.72 7.27 -1.86
N VAL A 260 14.83 7.60 -0.94
CA VAL A 260 15.05 8.59 0.12
C VAL A 260 15.45 7.87 1.39
N ILE A 261 16.59 8.22 1.97
CA ILE A 261 16.97 7.79 3.31
C ILE A 261 16.61 8.92 4.27
N THR A 262 15.82 8.59 5.30
CA THR A 262 15.54 9.52 6.39
C THR A 262 16.36 9.18 7.61
N PHE A 263 16.82 10.21 8.33
CA PHE A 263 17.42 10.09 9.63
C PHE A 263 16.63 10.92 10.64
N ASP A 264 15.99 10.24 11.57
CA ASP A 264 15.30 10.89 12.70
C ASP A 264 16.34 11.18 13.80
N ALA A 265 16.62 12.44 14.02
CA ALA A 265 17.62 12.89 14.98
C ALA A 265 17.20 12.73 16.45
N LEU A 266 15.91 12.57 16.74
CA LEU A 266 15.40 12.32 18.10
C LEU A 266 15.41 10.83 18.43
N ALA A 267 14.93 10.00 17.49
CA ALA A 267 14.87 8.56 17.68
C ALA A 267 16.20 7.85 17.32
N LEU A 268 17.17 8.56 16.70
CA LEU A 268 18.41 8.03 16.14
C LEU A 268 18.17 6.85 15.19
N LYS A 269 17.12 6.97 14.36
CA LYS A 269 16.65 5.90 13.48
C LYS A 269 16.77 6.31 12.02
N THR A 270 17.20 5.37 11.17
CA THR A 270 17.18 5.54 9.72
C THR A 270 16.08 4.67 9.09
N GLU A 271 15.42 5.21 8.08
CA GLU A 271 14.44 4.48 7.27
C GLU A 271 14.72 4.72 5.78
N SER A 272 14.43 3.71 4.95
CA SER A 272 14.56 3.78 3.50
C SER A 272 13.19 3.81 2.84
N HIS A 273 12.95 4.79 1.96
CA HIS A 273 11.70 5.02 1.26
C HIS A 273 11.91 4.91 -0.24
N THR A 274 11.36 3.88 -0.86
CA THR A 274 11.50 3.63 -2.30
C THR A 274 10.49 4.45 -3.09
N ALA A 275 10.95 5.34 -3.94
CA ALA A 275 10.12 5.99 -4.93
C ALA A 275 9.82 5.01 -6.08
N VAL A 276 8.60 5.03 -6.59
CA VAL A 276 8.16 4.16 -7.68
C VAL A 276 7.98 4.97 -8.95
N LYS A 277 8.54 4.50 -10.07
CA LYS A 277 8.33 5.12 -11.37
C LYS A 277 6.89 4.94 -11.82
N ARG A 278 6.25 6.05 -12.20
CA ARG A 278 4.85 6.06 -12.63
C ARG A 278 4.79 6.16 -14.14
N PRO A 279 4.38 5.11 -14.87
CA PRO A 279 4.25 5.19 -16.32
C PRO A 279 3.27 6.27 -16.82
N GLN A 280 2.31 6.64 -15.97
CA GLN A 280 1.35 7.72 -16.18
C GLN A 280 1.84 9.09 -15.67
N CYS A 281 3.11 9.24 -15.32
CA CYS A 281 3.67 10.51 -14.84
C CYS A 281 3.70 11.56 -15.95
N GLU A 282 3.21 12.76 -15.65
CA GLU A 282 3.22 13.89 -16.59
C GLU A 282 4.62 14.34 -17.00
N ALA A 283 5.62 14.14 -16.12
CA ALA A 283 7.00 14.58 -16.39
C ALA A 283 7.84 13.50 -17.07
N CYS A 284 7.79 12.24 -16.65
CA CYS A 284 8.67 11.18 -17.15
C CYS A 284 7.92 9.96 -17.71
N GLY A 285 6.60 9.99 -17.74
CA GLY A 285 5.73 8.94 -18.25
C GLY A 285 5.08 9.35 -19.58
N ALA A 286 3.99 8.66 -19.90
CA ALA A 286 3.18 8.91 -21.09
C ALA A 286 1.68 8.87 -20.72
N PRO A 287 1.13 9.88 -20.00
CA PRO A 287 -0.25 9.89 -19.55
C PRO A 287 -1.25 9.81 -20.71
N GLU A 288 -0.96 10.46 -21.85
CA GLU A 288 -1.80 10.42 -23.03
C GLU A 288 -1.93 9.00 -23.63
N TYR A 289 -0.85 8.20 -23.58
CA TYR A 289 -0.91 6.79 -23.98
C TYR A 289 -1.92 6.02 -23.15
N TRP A 290 -1.92 6.24 -21.82
CA TRP A 290 -2.84 5.56 -20.90
C TRP A 290 -4.28 6.00 -21.12
N GLN A 291 -4.51 7.30 -21.33
CA GLN A 291 -5.83 7.87 -21.60
C GLN A 291 -6.43 7.37 -22.92
N ASN A 292 -5.62 7.28 -23.96
CA ASN A 292 -6.05 6.89 -25.30
C ASN A 292 -5.89 5.39 -25.58
N ARG A 293 -5.47 4.62 -24.58
CA ARG A 293 -5.31 3.18 -24.73
C ARG A 293 -6.64 2.52 -25.04
N GLN A 294 -6.67 1.75 -26.13
CA GLN A 294 -7.84 0.93 -26.43
C GLN A 294 -7.99 -0.15 -25.34
N PRO A 295 -9.18 -0.34 -24.80
CA PRO A 295 -9.42 -1.38 -23.82
C PRO A 295 -9.20 -2.75 -24.46
N SER A 296 -8.52 -3.64 -23.73
CA SER A 296 -8.29 -5.02 -24.16
C SER A 296 -9.14 -5.98 -23.32
N PRO A 297 -9.76 -7.00 -23.92
CA PRO A 297 -10.51 -8.00 -23.20
C PRO A 297 -9.67 -8.60 -22.04
N ILE A 298 -10.33 -8.88 -20.93
CA ILE A 298 -9.66 -9.56 -19.81
C ILE A 298 -9.58 -11.04 -20.14
N ILE A 299 -8.35 -11.52 -20.37
CA ILE A 299 -8.09 -12.94 -20.68
C ILE A 299 -7.72 -13.63 -19.37
N LEU A 300 -8.45 -14.70 -19.06
CA LEU A 300 -8.18 -15.54 -17.89
C LEU A 300 -7.08 -16.53 -18.18
N THR A 301 -6.17 -16.69 -17.23
CA THR A 301 -5.07 -17.66 -17.27
C THR A 301 -5.27 -18.71 -16.19
N SER A 302 -5.00 -19.99 -16.53
CA SER A 302 -5.00 -21.07 -15.55
C SER A 302 -3.94 -20.80 -14.48
N GLY A 303 -4.32 -20.93 -13.22
CA GLY A 303 -3.45 -20.67 -12.09
C GLY A 303 -3.84 -21.51 -10.88
N LYS A 304 -2.90 -22.35 -10.41
CA LYS A 304 -3.14 -23.21 -9.25
C LYS A 304 -3.17 -22.43 -7.94
N LYS A 305 -4.04 -22.84 -7.07
CA LYS A 305 -4.10 -22.41 -5.68
C LYS A 305 -2.95 -23.05 -4.90
N THR A 306 -2.00 -22.28 -4.44
CA THR A 306 -0.82 -22.78 -3.72
C THR A 306 -0.91 -22.55 -2.22
N PHE A 307 -1.86 -21.71 -1.78
CA PHE A 307 -2.06 -21.35 -0.39
C PHE A 307 -3.56 -21.24 -0.07
N THR A 308 -3.96 -21.75 1.10
CA THR A 308 -5.33 -21.68 1.61
C THR A 308 -5.33 -21.32 3.08
N ALA A 309 -6.05 -20.28 3.45
CA ALA A 309 -6.26 -19.83 4.83
C ALA A 309 -7.57 -19.04 4.95
N ASP A 310 -7.78 -18.38 6.09
CA ASP A 310 -8.91 -17.48 6.33
C ASP A 310 -9.02 -16.33 5.31
N GLY A 311 -7.92 -15.92 4.69
CA GLY A 311 -7.91 -14.98 3.57
C GLY A 311 -8.42 -15.53 2.24
N GLY A 312 -8.75 -16.82 2.15
CA GLY A 312 -9.21 -17.49 0.94
C GLY A 312 -8.15 -18.36 0.25
N HIS A 313 -8.47 -18.80 -0.96
CA HIS A 313 -7.51 -19.49 -1.83
C HIS A 313 -6.65 -18.51 -2.57
N ARG A 314 -5.33 -18.69 -2.56
CA ARG A 314 -4.35 -17.74 -3.12
C ARG A 314 -3.24 -18.46 -3.91
N SER A 315 -2.62 -17.74 -4.84
CA SER A 315 -1.42 -18.15 -5.57
C SER A 315 -0.12 -17.88 -4.82
N PHE A 316 -0.14 -16.97 -3.82
CA PHE A 316 1.00 -16.66 -2.97
C PHE A 316 0.59 -16.66 -1.50
N SER A 317 1.57 -16.96 -0.61
CA SER A 317 1.37 -16.80 0.83
C SER A 317 1.26 -15.33 1.23
N PRO A 318 0.67 -15.01 2.41
CA PRO A 318 0.63 -13.65 2.94
C PRO A 318 2.03 -13.00 3.09
N GLU A 319 3.04 -13.79 3.49
CA GLU A 319 4.44 -13.34 3.61
C GLU A 319 5.00 -12.91 2.26
N ALA A 320 4.81 -13.73 1.23
CA ALA A 320 5.28 -13.43 -0.12
C ALA A 320 4.58 -12.20 -0.69
N THR A 321 3.27 -12.08 -0.46
CA THR A 321 2.46 -10.92 -0.86
C THR A 321 2.94 -9.66 -0.14
N LEU A 322 3.10 -9.69 1.19
CA LEU A 322 3.56 -8.54 1.95
C LEU A 322 4.95 -8.10 1.49
N LYS A 323 5.91 -9.03 1.38
CA LYS A 323 7.27 -8.73 0.92
C LYS A 323 7.30 -8.08 -0.46
N LYS A 324 6.39 -8.47 -1.35
CA LYS A 324 6.30 -7.91 -2.70
C LYS A 324 5.82 -6.45 -2.69
N TYR A 325 4.91 -6.08 -1.78
CA TYR A 325 4.22 -4.79 -1.80
C TYR A 325 4.56 -3.87 -0.61
N GLU A 326 5.33 -4.31 0.40
CA GLU A 326 5.68 -3.52 1.58
C GLU A 326 6.42 -2.20 1.26
N HIS A 327 7.11 -2.14 0.12
CA HIS A 327 7.79 -0.92 -0.34
C HIS A 327 6.83 0.24 -0.65
N HIS A 328 5.52 -0.05 -0.80
CA HIS A 328 4.49 0.97 -0.93
C HIS A 328 4.05 1.57 0.42
N ILE A 329 4.55 1.05 1.56
CA ILE A 329 4.27 1.59 2.89
C ILE A 329 5.33 2.63 3.23
N SER A 330 5.01 3.90 3.06
CA SER A 330 5.92 5.00 3.36
C SER A 330 5.16 6.31 3.47
N PRO A 331 5.41 7.13 4.51
CA PRO A 331 4.82 8.46 4.62
C PRO A 331 5.34 9.46 3.59
N ILE A 332 6.43 9.11 2.88
CA ILE A 332 7.13 9.98 1.91
C ILE A 332 6.85 9.54 0.48
N ALA A 333 7.13 8.27 0.16
CA ALA A 333 7.12 7.75 -1.20
C ALA A 333 6.00 6.72 -1.45
N GLY A 334 5.26 6.31 -0.43
CA GLY A 334 4.27 5.24 -0.50
C GLY A 334 2.89 5.69 -0.96
N ALA A 335 2.16 4.76 -1.57
CA ALA A 335 0.71 4.85 -1.76
C ALA A 335 -0.03 4.62 -0.43
N VAL A 336 0.58 3.88 0.48
CA VAL A 336 0.15 3.63 1.86
C VAL A 336 1.03 4.45 2.80
N LYS A 337 0.43 5.32 3.59
CA LYS A 337 1.18 6.23 4.46
C LYS A 337 1.81 5.54 5.67
N TYR A 338 1.07 4.62 6.28
CA TYR A 338 1.51 3.85 7.45
C TYR A 338 0.76 2.52 7.54
N MET A 339 1.33 1.59 8.29
CA MET A 339 0.64 0.39 8.78
C MET A 339 0.88 0.28 10.28
N LYS A 340 -0.17 0.08 11.06
CA LYS A 340 -0.09 -0.05 12.52
C LYS A 340 -1.07 -1.08 13.04
N GLN A 341 -0.69 -1.77 14.10
CA GLN A 341 -1.59 -2.65 14.82
C GLN A 341 -2.71 -1.84 15.48
N ALA A 342 -3.93 -2.34 15.42
CA ALA A 342 -5.03 -1.80 16.19
C ALA A 342 -4.77 -2.02 17.69
N SER A 343 -5.23 -1.08 18.52
CA SER A 343 -5.29 -1.30 19.97
C SER A 343 -6.23 -2.46 20.22
N GLN A 344 -5.73 -3.55 20.81
CA GLN A 344 -6.49 -4.76 21.07
C GLN A 344 -6.36 -5.15 22.55
N PRO A 345 -7.44 -5.71 23.13
CA PRO A 345 -7.31 -6.42 24.39
C PRO A 345 -6.36 -7.63 24.22
N SER A 346 -5.55 -7.92 25.22
CA SER A 346 -4.58 -9.02 25.20
C SER A 346 -5.24 -10.39 25.02
N GLY A 347 -4.69 -11.27 24.15
CA GLY A 347 -5.21 -12.64 24.02
C GLY A 347 -4.77 -13.44 22.80
N GLY A 348 -4.15 -12.82 21.78
CA GLY A 348 -3.54 -13.53 20.64
C GLY A 348 -4.49 -14.24 19.65
N VAL A 349 -5.82 -14.09 19.84
CA VAL A 349 -6.84 -14.75 18.98
C VAL A 349 -7.27 -13.85 17.82
N MET A 350 -7.09 -12.55 17.97
CA MET A 350 -7.44 -11.55 16.97
C MET A 350 -6.18 -10.83 16.47
N HIS A 351 -6.10 -10.65 15.17
CA HIS A 351 -5.08 -9.79 14.55
C HIS A 351 -5.77 -8.76 13.66
N LEU A 352 -5.57 -7.49 13.99
CA LEU A 352 -6.15 -6.36 13.27
C LEU A 352 -5.08 -5.30 13.03
N TYR A 353 -4.92 -4.90 11.77
CA TYR A 353 -3.99 -3.87 11.35
C TYR A 353 -4.70 -2.78 10.55
N TYR A 354 -4.33 -1.53 10.79
CA TYR A 354 -4.79 -0.39 10.00
C TYR A 354 -3.69 0.09 9.06
N SER A 355 -4.03 0.29 7.80
CA SER A 355 -3.20 0.93 6.79
C SER A 355 -3.80 2.25 6.39
N GLY A 356 -3.07 3.35 6.64
CA GLY A 356 -3.50 4.69 6.24
C GLY A 356 -3.29 4.89 4.75
N HIS A 357 -4.35 5.31 4.06
CA HIS A 357 -4.29 5.77 2.68
C HIS A 357 -5.00 7.11 2.53
N ASN A 358 -4.69 7.84 1.47
CA ASN A 358 -5.22 9.18 1.26
C ASN A 358 -6.08 9.27 0.01
N PHE A 359 -7.34 9.65 0.20
CA PHE A 359 -8.23 10.14 -0.86
C PHE A 359 -8.14 11.67 -0.99
N SER A 360 -6.94 12.24 -1.03
CA SER A 360 -6.69 13.67 -0.88
C SER A 360 -7.44 14.57 -1.86
N ARG A 361 -7.80 14.08 -3.05
CA ARG A 361 -8.57 14.85 -4.02
C ARG A 361 -10.01 15.15 -3.58
N ILE A 362 -10.62 14.29 -2.75
CA ILE A 362 -11.98 14.51 -2.23
C ILE A 362 -11.96 15.52 -1.06
N SER A 363 -10.89 15.53 -0.27
CA SER A 363 -10.84 16.27 0.99
C SER A 363 -10.43 17.75 0.87
N ALA A 364 -10.02 18.18 -0.32
CA ALA A 364 -9.43 19.52 -0.49
C ALA A 364 -10.43 20.69 -0.38
N ASP A 365 -11.73 20.44 -0.45
CA ASP A 365 -12.75 21.50 -0.52
C ASP A 365 -13.51 21.75 0.77
N ASP A 366 -13.67 20.74 1.62
CA ASP A 366 -14.48 20.83 2.84
C ASP A 366 -13.71 20.27 4.05
N LEU A 367 -13.82 20.93 5.20
CA LEU A 367 -13.21 20.50 6.46
C LEU A 367 -13.80 19.16 6.93
N TYR A 368 -15.07 18.88 6.66
CA TYR A 368 -15.71 17.60 6.97
C TYR A 368 -15.02 16.45 6.21
N PHE A 369 -14.88 16.60 4.89
CA PHE A 369 -14.18 15.61 4.07
C PHE A 369 -12.70 15.48 4.43
N LEU A 370 -12.03 16.59 4.77
CA LEU A 370 -10.65 16.55 5.26
C LEU A 370 -10.54 15.70 6.54
N LYS A 371 -11.41 15.94 7.53
CA LYS A 371 -11.42 15.18 8.79
C LYS A 371 -11.69 13.69 8.53
N LYS A 372 -12.61 13.40 7.63
CA LYS A 372 -12.93 12.03 7.21
C LYS A 372 -11.72 11.41 6.47
N GLY A 373 -11.10 12.13 5.54
CA GLY A 373 -9.93 11.68 4.77
C GLY A 373 -8.67 11.41 5.61
N ILE A 374 -8.38 12.24 6.63
CA ILE A 374 -7.23 12.02 7.54
C ILE A 374 -7.39 10.75 8.36
N ARG A 375 -8.63 10.34 8.64
CA ARG A 375 -8.96 9.13 9.40
C ARG A 375 -9.18 7.90 8.53
N ASN A 376 -9.17 8.05 7.20
CA ASN A 376 -9.36 6.93 6.29
C ASN A 376 -8.20 5.94 6.45
N SER A 377 -8.57 4.74 6.81
CA SER A 377 -7.66 3.61 6.90
C SER A 377 -8.39 2.36 6.43
N SER A 378 -7.69 1.51 5.72
CA SER A 378 -8.12 0.15 5.47
C SER A 378 -7.79 -0.72 6.69
N ALA A 379 -8.64 -1.69 6.96
CA ALA A 379 -8.49 -2.56 8.11
C ALA A 379 -8.28 -4.01 7.69
N GLY A 380 -7.07 -4.49 7.83
CA GLY A 380 -6.74 -5.89 7.59
C GLY A 380 -6.98 -6.75 8.82
N LYS A 381 -7.61 -7.88 8.59
CA LYS A 381 -7.98 -8.88 9.60
C LYS A 381 -7.43 -10.25 9.24
N GLY A 382 -7.24 -11.10 10.24
CA GLY A 382 -6.82 -12.48 10.01
C GLY A 382 -6.62 -13.27 11.29
N LYS A 383 -6.57 -14.60 11.15
CA LYS A 383 -6.21 -15.54 12.24
C LYS A 383 -4.74 -15.40 12.65
N THR A 384 -3.90 -14.86 11.79
CA THR A 384 -2.48 -14.60 12.02
C THR A 384 -2.12 -13.15 11.76
N GLU A 385 -1.09 -12.69 12.44
CA GLU A 385 -0.57 -11.32 12.28
C GLU A 385 -0.18 -11.01 10.83
N ILE A 386 0.50 -11.94 10.18
CA ILE A 386 0.96 -11.74 8.81
C ILE A 386 -0.22 -11.67 7.81
N GLN A 387 -1.27 -12.47 8.02
CA GLN A 387 -2.49 -12.41 7.22
C GLN A 387 -3.17 -11.04 7.39
N ALA A 388 -3.28 -10.53 8.62
CA ALA A 388 -3.86 -9.22 8.89
C ALA A 388 -3.05 -8.08 8.25
N LYS A 389 -1.72 -8.14 8.29
CA LYS A 389 -0.84 -7.17 7.64
C LYS A 389 -1.00 -7.19 6.12
N ALA A 390 -0.97 -8.38 5.51
CA ALA A 390 -1.15 -8.53 4.07
C ALA A 390 -2.53 -8.03 3.62
N SER A 391 -3.59 -8.36 4.37
CA SER A 391 -4.95 -7.86 4.11
C SER A 391 -5.00 -6.33 4.16
N ALA A 392 -4.44 -5.70 5.22
CA ALA A 392 -4.44 -4.24 5.38
C ALA A 392 -3.75 -3.50 4.24
N VAL A 393 -2.58 -4.00 3.80
CA VAL A 393 -1.82 -3.39 2.69
C VAL A 393 -2.55 -3.57 1.36
N CYS A 394 -3.03 -4.79 1.08
CA CYS A 394 -3.75 -5.08 -0.17
C CYS A 394 -5.02 -4.24 -0.30
N GLU A 395 -5.80 -4.09 0.77
CA GLU A 395 -7.00 -3.25 0.76
C GLU A 395 -6.65 -1.77 0.55
N ALA A 396 -5.60 -1.25 1.20
CA ALA A 396 -5.16 0.13 0.99
C ALA A 396 -4.71 0.39 -0.46
N LEU A 397 -4.00 -0.56 -1.08
CA LEU A 397 -3.58 -0.48 -2.48
C LEU A 397 -4.77 -0.65 -3.44
N GLU A 398 -5.77 -1.46 -3.09
CA GLU A 398 -7.04 -1.57 -3.80
C GLU A 398 -7.77 -0.23 -3.84
N ARG A 399 -7.98 0.39 -2.68
CA ARG A 399 -8.61 1.71 -2.56
C ARG A 399 -7.86 2.78 -3.35
N TYR A 400 -6.51 2.77 -3.25
CA TYR A 400 -5.68 3.66 -4.05
C TYR A 400 -5.87 3.44 -5.57
N SER A 401 -5.95 2.19 -6.01
CA SER A 401 -6.08 1.85 -7.43
C SER A 401 -7.41 2.27 -8.03
N GLY A 402 -8.47 2.33 -7.22
CA GLY A 402 -9.78 2.82 -7.63
C GLY A 402 -9.94 4.35 -7.70
N LEU A 403 -8.88 5.14 -7.40
CA LEU A 403 -8.94 6.61 -7.50
C LEU A 403 -8.90 7.07 -8.96
N TYR A 404 -9.73 8.06 -9.29
CA TYR A 404 -9.67 8.77 -10.58
C TYR A 404 -8.47 9.72 -10.63
N GLU A 405 -7.59 9.55 -11.60
CA GLU A 405 -6.44 10.42 -11.82
C GLU A 405 -6.51 11.21 -13.15
N GLY A 406 -7.48 10.90 -14.02
CA GLY A 406 -7.70 11.60 -15.28
C GLY A 406 -7.10 10.93 -16.53
N TYR A 407 -6.32 9.87 -16.37
CA TYR A 407 -5.76 9.08 -17.46
C TYR A 407 -6.55 7.81 -17.80
N GLU A 408 -7.61 7.52 -17.06
CA GLU A 408 -8.47 6.36 -17.28
C GLU A 408 -9.20 6.46 -18.62
N THR A 409 -9.28 5.34 -19.34
CA THR A 409 -9.99 5.28 -20.62
C THR A 409 -11.48 5.57 -20.44
N ARG A 410 -12.01 6.52 -21.19
CA ARG A 410 -13.40 6.92 -21.13
C ARG A 410 -13.88 7.53 -22.43
N TYR A 411 -15.19 7.46 -22.62
CA TYR A 411 -15.90 7.98 -23.79
C TYR A 411 -16.99 8.95 -23.34
N LYS A 412 -17.21 10.01 -24.09
CA LYS A 412 -18.23 11.01 -23.77
C LYS A 412 -19.43 10.85 -24.70
N GLY A 413 -20.64 10.83 -24.12
CA GLY A 413 -21.88 10.69 -24.89
C GLY A 413 -23.11 10.59 -24.00
N THR A 414 -24.27 10.62 -24.63
CA THR A 414 -25.56 10.33 -23.97
C THR A 414 -25.81 8.82 -23.93
N LEU A 415 -26.72 8.35 -23.07
CA LEU A 415 -27.10 6.94 -23.02
C LEU A 415 -27.56 6.46 -24.41
N GLN A 416 -28.34 7.26 -25.11
CA GLN A 416 -28.85 6.95 -26.44
C GLN A 416 -27.74 6.81 -27.49
N GLN A 417 -26.70 7.67 -27.45
CA GLN A 417 -25.56 7.59 -28.36
C GLN A 417 -24.71 6.35 -28.08
N MET A 418 -24.60 5.93 -26.81
CA MET A 418 -23.86 4.73 -26.41
C MET A 418 -24.63 3.44 -26.72
N GLY A 419 -25.94 3.52 -26.92
CA GLY A 419 -26.80 2.40 -27.31
C GLY A 419 -26.91 1.28 -26.27
N GLU A 420 -27.19 0.06 -26.74
CA GLU A 420 -27.41 -1.13 -25.88
C GLU A 420 -26.13 -1.57 -25.10
N ALA A 421 -24.99 -1.04 -25.47
CA ALA A 421 -23.76 -1.32 -24.75
C ALA A 421 -23.65 -0.52 -23.44
N ALA A 422 -24.36 0.60 -23.30
CA ALA A 422 -24.41 1.39 -22.09
C ALA A 422 -25.41 0.83 -21.08
N ILE A 423 -25.03 0.81 -19.83
CA ILE A 423 -25.86 0.34 -18.73
C ILE A 423 -26.39 1.55 -17.97
N HIS A 424 -27.73 1.61 -17.85
CA HIS A 424 -28.40 2.66 -17.09
C HIS A 424 -27.89 2.66 -15.63
N PRO A 425 -27.49 3.80 -15.05
CA PRO A 425 -26.89 3.87 -13.72
C PRO A 425 -27.72 3.15 -12.65
N ASN A 426 -29.05 3.27 -12.71
CA ASN A 426 -29.91 2.67 -11.70
C ASN A 426 -29.96 1.13 -11.76
N ALA A 427 -29.54 0.50 -12.84
CA ALA A 427 -29.40 -0.97 -12.89
C ALA A 427 -28.36 -1.47 -11.87
N CYS A 428 -27.38 -0.61 -11.52
CA CYS A 428 -26.37 -0.88 -10.48
C CYS A 428 -26.72 -0.21 -9.15
N MET A 429 -27.34 1.00 -9.18
CA MET A 429 -27.67 1.75 -7.97
C MET A 429 -28.89 1.19 -7.23
N ASN A 430 -29.83 0.57 -7.94
CA ASN A 430 -31.03 -0.09 -7.39
C ASN A 430 -31.92 0.79 -6.49
N PHE A 431 -32.07 2.08 -6.79
CA PHE A 431 -33.03 2.93 -6.10
C PHE A 431 -34.47 2.69 -6.62
N SER A 432 -35.45 2.67 -5.72
CA SER A 432 -36.87 2.57 -6.07
C SER A 432 -37.42 3.91 -6.60
N GLU A 433 -38.55 3.83 -7.28
CA GLU A 433 -39.29 5.04 -7.71
C GLU A 433 -39.70 5.90 -6.51
N GLU A 434 -40.08 5.27 -5.40
CA GLU A 434 -40.43 5.94 -4.16
C GLU A 434 -39.24 6.70 -3.55
N GLN A 435 -38.06 6.07 -3.56
CA GLN A 435 -36.83 6.73 -3.12
C GLN A 435 -36.48 7.95 -3.99
N TYR A 436 -36.68 7.88 -5.31
CA TYR A 436 -36.50 9.03 -6.19
C TYR A 436 -37.55 10.11 -5.95
N ARG A 437 -38.81 9.71 -5.76
CA ARG A 437 -39.95 10.64 -5.53
C ARG A 437 -39.77 11.43 -4.22
N THR A 438 -39.31 10.75 -3.14
CA THR A 438 -39.13 11.33 -1.81
C THR A 438 -37.68 11.78 -1.56
N ARG A 439 -36.84 11.85 -2.59
CA ARG A 439 -35.39 12.07 -2.51
C ARG A 439 -34.98 13.24 -1.61
N ARG A 440 -35.67 14.38 -1.69
CA ARG A 440 -35.31 15.56 -0.90
C ARG A 440 -35.49 15.33 0.59
N GLU A 441 -36.61 14.76 0.98
CA GLU A 441 -36.91 14.40 2.38
C GLU A 441 -36.02 13.28 2.86
N TRP A 442 -35.82 12.25 2.02
CA TRP A 442 -34.94 11.15 2.28
C TRP A 442 -33.50 11.63 2.55
N ASN A 443 -32.93 12.45 1.68
CA ASN A 443 -31.56 12.94 1.84
C ASN A 443 -31.41 13.91 3.02
N ALA A 444 -32.44 14.67 3.36
CA ALA A 444 -32.44 15.54 4.53
C ALA A 444 -32.40 14.76 5.87
N SER A 445 -32.93 13.53 5.87
CA SER A 445 -32.95 12.64 7.04
C SER A 445 -31.69 11.76 7.17
N LYS A 446 -30.76 11.78 6.20
CA LYS A 446 -29.60 10.90 6.15
C LYS A 446 -28.31 11.64 6.46
N THR A 447 -27.49 11.04 7.31
CA THR A 447 -26.17 11.52 7.67
C THR A 447 -25.05 10.87 6.83
N SER A 448 -25.31 9.68 6.27
CA SER A 448 -24.35 8.94 5.43
C SER A 448 -24.49 9.25 3.96
N ASP A 449 -23.37 9.55 3.30
CA ASP A 449 -23.34 9.74 1.84
C ASP A 449 -23.74 8.49 1.07
N PHE A 450 -23.48 7.29 1.61
CA PHE A 450 -23.88 6.02 1.01
C PHE A 450 -25.40 5.77 1.00
N SER A 451 -26.11 6.45 1.88
CA SER A 451 -27.59 6.38 1.97
C SER A 451 -28.29 7.44 1.13
N LYS A 452 -27.57 8.37 0.53
CA LYS A 452 -28.16 9.43 -0.32
C LYS A 452 -28.63 8.87 -1.65
N VAL A 453 -29.80 9.34 -2.07
CA VAL A 453 -30.39 9.06 -3.39
C VAL A 453 -29.94 10.15 -4.35
N PHE A 454 -29.30 9.76 -5.45
CA PHE A 454 -28.87 10.67 -6.51
C PHE A 454 -30.03 11.26 -7.29
N GLU A 455 -29.77 12.23 -8.16
CA GLU A 455 -30.78 12.71 -9.08
C GLU A 455 -31.19 11.63 -10.08
N PRO A 456 -32.47 11.57 -10.51
CA PRO A 456 -32.86 10.71 -11.60
C PRO A 456 -31.94 10.98 -12.81
N PHE A 457 -31.51 9.92 -13.46
CA PHE A 457 -30.66 10.04 -14.62
C PHE A 457 -31.41 10.57 -15.83
N ASP A 458 -30.95 11.67 -16.39
CA ASP A 458 -31.44 12.21 -17.66
C ASP A 458 -30.67 11.54 -18.81
N GLU A 459 -31.31 10.67 -19.57
CA GLU A 459 -30.73 9.90 -20.68
C GLU A 459 -30.24 10.78 -21.83
N THR A 460 -30.69 12.03 -21.91
CA THR A 460 -30.25 13.01 -22.91
C THR A 460 -29.00 13.78 -22.47
N ARG A 461 -28.63 13.65 -21.21
CA ARG A 461 -27.43 14.29 -20.66
C ARG A 461 -26.17 13.58 -21.14
N GLU A 462 -25.22 14.36 -21.63
CA GLU A 462 -23.89 13.89 -21.98
C GLU A 462 -23.04 13.68 -20.72
N ILE A 463 -22.55 12.44 -20.50
CA ILE A 463 -21.64 12.07 -19.40
C ILE A 463 -20.43 11.30 -19.92
N GLU A 464 -19.45 11.06 -19.06
CA GLU A 464 -18.33 10.17 -19.35
C GLU A 464 -18.65 8.72 -19.00
N TRP A 465 -18.29 7.80 -19.87
CA TRP A 465 -18.52 6.36 -19.80
C TRP A 465 -17.21 5.60 -19.79
N THR A 466 -17.04 4.68 -18.85
CA THR A 466 -15.89 3.79 -18.73
C THR A 466 -16.20 2.42 -19.31
N PRO A 467 -15.36 1.87 -20.21
CA PRO A 467 -15.55 0.53 -20.73
C PRO A 467 -15.28 -0.51 -19.65
N VAL A 468 -16.16 -1.51 -19.54
CA VAL A 468 -16.06 -2.66 -18.67
C VAL A 468 -16.22 -3.95 -19.48
N TRP A 469 -15.47 -5.00 -19.15
CA TRP A 469 -15.55 -6.25 -19.88
C TRP A 469 -16.66 -7.15 -19.34
N SER A 470 -17.60 -7.55 -20.20
CA SER A 470 -18.61 -8.55 -19.88
C SER A 470 -18.07 -9.95 -20.09
N PHE A 471 -17.93 -10.72 -19.00
CA PHE A 471 -17.56 -12.13 -19.08
C PHE A 471 -18.72 -13.01 -19.56
N THR A 472 -19.97 -12.65 -19.26
CA THR A 472 -21.15 -13.37 -19.72
C THR A 472 -21.39 -13.12 -21.21
N GLY A 473 -21.38 -11.87 -21.63
CA GLY A 473 -21.63 -11.46 -23.02
C GLY A 473 -20.42 -11.51 -23.95
N GLN A 474 -19.18 -11.68 -23.42
CA GLN A 474 -17.90 -11.62 -24.16
C GLN A 474 -17.81 -10.35 -25.04
N THR A 475 -18.22 -9.21 -24.49
CA THR A 475 -18.28 -7.93 -25.17
C THR A 475 -18.02 -6.77 -24.22
N TRP A 476 -17.79 -5.58 -24.78
CA TRP A 476 -17.67 -4.35 -24.01
C TRP A 476 -19.02 -3.80 -23.65
N LYS A 477 -19.17 -3.45 -22.38
CA LYS A 477 -20.26 -2.63 -21.84
C LYS A 477 -19.69 -1.34 -21.29
N TYR A 478 -20.54 -0.36 -21.05
CA TYR A 478 -20.15 0.96 -20.59
C TYR A 478 -20.93 1.37 -19.35
N LEU A 479 -20.24 1.81 -18.33
CA LEU A 479 -20.80 2.35 -17.10
C LEU A 479 -20.38 3.80 -16.91
N PRO A 480 -21.16 4.64 -16.21
CA PRO A 480 -20.75 6.00 -15.90
C PRO A 480 -19.39 6.01 -15.18
N THR A 481 -18.47 6.85 -15.63
CA THR A 481 -17.13 6.96 -15.01
C THR A 481 -17.21 7.31 -13.52
N ALA A 482 -18.20 8.14 -13.14
CA ALA A 482 -18.49 8.49 -11.75
C ALA A 482 -18.89 7.28 -10.89
N PHE A 483 -19.45 6.21 -11.47
CA PHE A 483 -19.73 4.95 -10.78
C PHE A 483 -18.46 4.09 -10.63
N CYS A 484 -17.53 4.19 -11.58
CA CYS A 484 -16.36 3.31 -11.68
C CYS A 484 -15.21 3.69 -10.75
N TYR A 485 -15.04 4.99 -10.45
CA TYR A 485 -13.83 5.49 -9.76
C TYR A 485 -14.17 6.43 -8.61
N TYR A 486 -13.37 6.34 -7.52
CA TYR A 486 -13.43 7.29 -6.41
C TYR A 486 -12.89 8.66 -6.82
N ALA A 487 -13.32 9.70 -6.12
CA ALA A 487 -12.86 11.07 -6.33
C ALA A 487 -13.04 11.60 -7.78
N TYR A 488 -14.05 11.09 -8.49
CA TYR A 488 -14.40 11.62 -9.79
C TYR A 488 -14.79 13.11 -9.65
N PRO A 489 -14.29 14.00 -10.54
CA PRO A 489 -14.67 15.41 -10.54
C PRO A 489 -16.20 15.58 -10.62
N ASP A 490 -16.72 16.71 -10.18
CA ASP A 490 -18.15 17.04 -10.12
C ASP A 490 -18.98 16.29 -9.05
N TYR A 491 -18.40 15.45 -8.22
CA TYR A 491 -19.11 14.98 -7.04
C TYR A 491 -19.42 16.19 -6.10
N PRO A 492 -20.64 16.42 -5.61
CA PRO A 492 -21.79 15.50 -5.63
C PRO A 492 -22.81 15.70 -6.77
N ASN A 493 -22.50 16.47 -7.80
CA ASN A 493 -23.43 16.78 -8.90
C ASN A 493 -23.56 15.65 -9.94
N THR A 494 -23.01 14.48 -9.64
CA THR A 494 -23.11 13.29 -10.50
C THR A 494 -24.47 12.60 -10.34
N VAL A 495 -24.87 11.87 -11.38
CA VAL A 495 -26.12 11.08 -11.40
C VAL A 495 -26.00 9.74 -10.68
N CYS A 496 -24.79 9.39 -10.26
CA CYS A 496 -24.46 8.18 -9.51
C CYS A 496 -23.19 8.41 -8.69
N GLY A 497 -22.96 7.57 -7.70
CA GLY A 497 -21.72 7.57 -6.91
C GLY A 497 -21.02 6.23 -6.98
N THR A 498 -19.77 6.23 -6.61
CA THR A 498 -18.95 5.03 -6.47
C THR A 498 -18.93 4.56 -5.02
N ASP A 499 -18.70 3.28 -4.85
CA ASP A 499 -18.47 2.60 -3.58
C ASP A 499 -17.43 1.49 -3.77
N SER A 500 -17.10 0.77 -2.70
CA SER A 500 -16.14 -0.33 -2.74
C SER A 500 -16.73 -1.68 -3.11
N ASN A 501 -18.03 -1.76 -3.32
CA ASN A 501 -18.72 -3.01 -3.58
C ASN A 501 -18.18 -3.69 -4.84
N GLY A 502 -17.69 -4.92 -4.70
CA GLY A 502 -17.06 -5.69 -5.76
C GLY A 502 -15.63 -5.27 -6.13
N CYS A 503 -15.05 -4.27 -5.44
CA CYS A 503 -13.62 -3.97 -5.57
C CYS A 503 -12.79 -5.03 -4.85
N ALA A 504 -11.75 -5.53 -5.50
CA ALA A 504 -10.88 -6.53 -4.89
C ALA A 504 -9.46 -6.50 -5.46
N ALA A 505 -8.51 -6.81 -4.58
CA ALA A 505 -7.12 -7.00 -4.93
C ALA A 505 -6.73 -8.49 -4.90
N GLY A 506 -5.83 -8.90 -5.79
CA GLY A 506 -5.30 -10.25 -5.84
C GLY A 506 -3.89 -10.32 -6.41
N ASN A 507 -3.18 -11.40 -6.14
CA ASN A 507 -1.87 -11.63 -6.75
C ASN A 507 -1.99 -11.94 -8.25
N THR A 508 -3.15 -12.46 -8.67
CA THR A 508 -3.57 -12.60 -10.07
C THR A 508 -4.92 -11.89 -10.29
N LYS A 509 -5.29 -11.67 -11.55
CA LYS A 509 -6.60 -11.09 -11.89
C LYS A 509 -7.74 -12.02 -11.48
N GLU A 510 -7.54 -13.32 -11.66
CA GLU A 510 -8.52 -14.35 -11.32
C GLU A 510 -8.80 -14.34 -9.81
N GLU A 511 -7.76 -14.24 -8.96
CA GLU A 511 -7.95 -14.05 -7.50
C GLU A 511 -8.80 -12.81 -7.19
N ALA A 512 -8.48 -11.69 -7.82
CA ALA A 512 -9.19 -10.44 -7.61
C ALA A 512 -10.66 -10.56 -8.07
N ILE A 513 -10.92 -11.17 -9.23
CA ILE A 513 -12.29 -11.36 -9.77
C ILE A 513 -13.11 -12.25 -8.83
N VAL A 514 -12.59 -13.41 -8.42
CA VAL A 514 -13.28 -14.30 -7.49
C VAL A 514 -13.58 -13.58 -6.17
N GLN A 515 -12.60 -12.86 -5.62
CA GLN A 515 -12.76 -12.11 -4.37
C GLN A 515 -13.83 -11.02 -4.48
N GLY A 516 -13.81 -10.22 -5.55
CA GLY A 516 -14.82 -9.19 -5.79
C GLY A 516 -16.22 -9.76 -6.00
N PHE A 517 -16.31 -10.90 -6.69
CA PHE A 517 -17.60 -11.59 -6.86
C PHE A 517 -18.13 -12.15 -5.52
N MET A 518 -17.26 -12.75 -4.69
CA MET A 518 -17.67 -13.24 -3.37
C MET A 518 -18.20 -12.13 -2.48
N GLU A 519 -17.62 -10.93 -2.55
CA GLU A 519 -18.15 -9.77 -1.83
C GLU A 519 -19.53 -9.39 -2.32
N LEU A 520 -19.78 -9.39 -3.64
CA LEU A 520 -21.11 -9.13 -4.18
C LEU A 520 -22.16 -10.15 -3.71
N VAL A 521 -21.79 -11.45 -3.67
CA VAL A 521 -22.67 -12.52 -3.16
C VAL A 521 -22.96 -12.33 -1.68
N GLU A 522 -21.96 -11.96 -0.90
CA GLU A 522 -22.09 -11.64 0.53
C GLU A 522 -23.09 -10.50 0.71
N ARG A 523 -22.86 -9.36 0.04
CA ARG A 523 -23.69 -8.16 0.17
C ARG A 523 -25.15 -8.41 -0.29
N ASP A 524 -25.33 -9.17 -1.38
CA ASP A 524 -26.67 -9.56 -1.86
C ASP A 524 -27.41 -10.42 -0.83
N SER A 525 -26.76 -11.46 -0.31
CA SER A 525 -27.35 -12.34 0.70
C SER A 525 -27.67 -11.63 2.01
N VAL A 526 -26.80 -10.72 2.45
CA VAL A 526 -27.04 -9.87 3.63
C VAL A 526 -28.26 -8.96 3.40
N ALA A 527 -28.38 -8.33 2.23
CA ALA A 527 -29.53 -7.48 1.92
C ALA A 527 -30.83 -8.25 1.93
N LEU A 528 -30.86 -9.45 1.30
CA LEU A 528 -32.02 -10.33 1.28
C LEU A 528 -32.49 -10.71 2.69
N TRP A 529 -31.57 -11.03 3.57
CA TRP A 529 -31.84 -11.37 4.95
C TRP A 529 -32.25 -10.15 5.79
N TRP A 530 -31.44 -9.11 5.80
CA TRP A 530 -31.58 -7.95 6.69
C TRP A 530 -32.84 -7.15 6.43
N TYR A 531 -33.10 -6.79 5.17
CA TYR A 531 -34.24 -5.95 4.85
C TYR A 531 -35.56 -6.69 4.94
N ASN A 532 -35.58 -7.99 4.69
CA ASN A 532 -36.76 -8.80 4.87
C ASN A 532 -36.96 -9.34 6.31
N ARG A 533 -36.01 -9.12 7.20
CA ARG A 533 -36.02 -9.58 8.62
C ARG A 533 -36.36 -11.07 8.76
N VAL A 534 -35.77 -11.90 7.93
CA VAL A 534 -36.06 -13.34 7.87
C VAL A 534 -35.20 -14.10 8.86
N LYS A 535 -35.81 -14.96 9.69
CA LYS A 535 -35.05 -15.89 10.55
C LYS A 535 -34.33 -16.91 9.69
N ARG A 536 -33.08 -17.23 10.07
CA ARG A 536 -32.20 -18.15 9.35
C ARG A 536 -31.69 -19.25 10.28
N PRO A 537 -31.35 -20.46 9.75
CA PRO A 537 -30.79 -21.53 10.58
C PRO A 537 -29.42 -21.13 11.15
N ALA A 538 -29.09 -21.66 12.32
CA ALA A 538 -27.74 -21.58 12.84
C ALA A 538 -26.77 -22.43 12.02
N VAL A 539 -25.48 -22.11 12.17
CA VAL A 539 -24.38 -22.94 11.69
C VAL A 539 -23.81 -23.74 12.86
N ASP A 540 -23.82 -25.08 12.76
CA ASP A 540 -23.18 -25.99 13.71
C ASP A 540 -21.66 -25.88 13.61
N LEU A 541 -21.06 -25.00 14.44
CA LEU A 541 -19.63 -24.70 14.44
C LEU A 541 -18.75 -25.94 14.74
N GLU A 542 -19.26 -26.89 15.52
CA GLU A 542 -18.53 -28.09 15.89
C GLU A 542 -18.34 -29.02 14.66
N SER A 543 -19.33 -29.05 13.77
CA SER A 543 -19.27 -29.84 12.54
C SER A 543 -18.12 -29.43 11.59
N PHE A 544 -17.62 -28.20 11.70
CA PHE A 544 -16.53 -27.68 10.89
C PHE A 544 -15.15 -28.15 11.36
N GLY A 545 -15.02 -28.64 12.61
CA GLY A 545 -13.76 -29.09 13.17
C GLY A 545 -12.66 -28.03 13.18
N GLU A 546 -13.04 -26.76 13.36
CA GLU A 546 -12.12 -25.60 13.32
C GLU A 546 -11.80 -25.15 14.74
N PRO A 547 -10.57 -25.40 15.26
CA PRO A 547 -10.21 -25.05 16.64
C PRO A 547 -10.32 -23.56 16.97
N TYR A 548 -10.20 -22.71 15.95
CA TYR A 548 -10.36 -21.27 16.10
C TYR A 548 -11.73 -20.86 16.64
N CYS A 549 -12.80 -21.58 16.27
CA CYS A 549 -14.15 -21.31 16.76
C CYS A 549 -14.23 -21.44 18.27
N GLN A 550 -13.62 -22.49 18.86
CA GLN A 550 -13.62 -22.68 20.30
C GLN A 550 -12.74 -21.64 21.01
N ALA A 551 -11.54 -21.37 20.49
CA ALA A 551 -10.66 -20.34 21.04
C ALA A 551 -11.34 -18.96 21.05
N LEU A 552 -12.09 -18.64 19.98
CA LEU A 552 -12.83 -17.40 19.88
C LEU A 552 -14.01 -17.35 20.85
N LYS A 553 -14.76 -18.43 21.03
CA LYS A 553 -15.82 -18.52 22.06
C LYS A 553 -15.29 -18.22 23.46
N ASP A 554 -14.15 -18.81 23.81
CA ASP A 554 -13.53 -18.60 25.14
C ASP A 554 -13.00 -17.17 25.28
N TYR A 555 -12.46 -16.59 24.22
CA TYR A 555 -12.02 -15.19 24.19
C TYR A 555 -13.20 -14.23 24.38
N TYR A 556 -14.32 -14.40 23.68
CA TYR A 556 -15.52 -13.54 23.79
C TYR A 556 -16.16 -13.60 25.17
N LYS A 557 -16.13 -14.75 25.84
CA LYS A 557 -16.60 -14.88 27.24
C LYS A 557 -15.84 -13.93 28.17
N THR A 558 -14.57 -13.63 27.91
CA THR A 558 -13.80 -12.68 28.75
C THR A 558 -14.34 -11.25 28.70
N PHE A 559 -15.16 -10.93 27.70
CA PHE A 559 -15.87 -9.65 27.55
C PHE A 559 -17.36 -9.74 27.91
N ASN A 560 -17.79 -10.81 28.56
CA ASN A 560 -19.20 -11.11 28.83
C ASN A 560 -20.03 -11.12 27.54
N ARG A 561 -19.48 -11.70 26.46
CA ARG A 561 -20.14 -11.80 25.17
C ARG A 561 -20.32 -13.25 24.75
N GLU A 562 -21.41 -13.51 24.07
CA GLU A 562 -21.62 -14.74 23.32
C GLU A 562 -21.71 -14.43 21.83
N PHE A 563 -21.50 -15.44 20.98
CA PHE A 563 -21.74 -15.31 19.55
C PHE A 563 -22.30 -16.61 18.96
N TRP A 564 -22.97 -16.47 17.85
CA TRP A 564 -23.46 -17.53 16.99
C TRP A 564 -23.28 -17.15 15.53
N VAL A 565 -23.52 -18.09 14.62
CA VAL A 565 -23.42 -17.86 13.19
C VAL A 565 -24.71 -18.31 12.52
N LEU A 566 -25.24 -17.49 11.61
CA LEU A 566 -26.39 -17.80 10.77
C LEU A 566 -25.94 -18.15 9.36
N ASP A 567 -26.62 -19.11 8.72
CA ASP A 567 -26.48 -19.40 7.31
C ASP A 567 -27.36 -18.46 6.48
N LEU A 568 -26.73 -17.61 5.66
CA LEU A 568 -27.41 -16.70 4.72
C LEU A 568 -27.33 -17.16 3.27
N THR A 569 -26.93 -18.41 3.02
CA THR A 569 -26.82 -18.97 1.67
C THR A 569 -28.10 -18.78 0.88
N ALA A 570 -28.02 -18.08 -0.26
CA ALA A 570 -29.15 -17.73 -1.10
C ALA A 570 -29.23 -18.59 -2.39
N ASP A 571 -29.88 -18.09 -3.44
CA ASP A 571 -30.17 -18.81 -4.67
C ASP A 571 -28.94 -19.21 -5.51
N MET A 572 -27.79 -18.56 -5.30
CA MET A 572 -26.51 -18.94 -5.92
C MET A 572 -25.87 -20.16 -5.28
N LYS A 573 -26.37 -20.61 -4.11
CA LYS A 573 -25.86 -21.74 -3.33
C LYS A 573 -24.38 -21.60 -2.89
N ILE A 574 -23.81 -20.42 -3.01
CA ILE A 574 -22.50 -20.10 -2.46
C ILE A 574 -22.65 -19.91 -0.96
N PRO A 575 -21.85 -20.60 -0.11
CA PRO A 575 -21.92 -20.45 1.34
C PRO A 575 -21.70 -18.99 1.77
N VAL A 576 -22.68 -18.46 2.52
CA VAL A 576 -22.63 -17.12 3.13
C VAL A 576 -22.98 -17.23 4.61
N CYS A 577 -22.10 -16.73 5.47
CA CYS A 577 -22.24 -16.76 6.92
C CYS A 577 -22.39 -15.35 7.49
N ALA A 578 -23.25 -15.20 8.51
CA ALA A 578 -23.30 -14.02 9.37
C ALA A 578 -22.93 -14.40 10.80
N ALA A 579 -21.77 -13.97 11.28
CA ALA A 579 -21.39 -14.08 12.69
C ALA A 579 -22.00 -12.91 13.46
N ILE A 580 -22.64 -13.20 14.59
CA ILE A 580 -23.37 -12.21 15.42
C ILE A 580 -22.91 -12.39 16.84
N SER A 581 -22.57 -11.28 17.52
CA SER A 581 -22.22 -11.31 18.93
C SER A 581 -22.97 -10.25 19.71
N ARG A 582 -23.35 -10.60 20.94
CA ARG A 582 -23.98 -9.67 21.90
C ARG A 582 -23.33 -9.74 23.28
N ARG A 583 -23.49 -8.71 24.06
CA ARG A 583 -23.19 -8.71 25.49
C ARG A 583 -24.33 -9.35 26.27
N THR A 584 -23.96 -9.99 27.39
CA THR A 584 -24.90 -10.74 28.23
C THR A 584 -25.01 -10.22 29.67
N ASP A 585 -24.18 -9.24 30.05
CA ASP A 585 -24.06 -8.74 31.44
C ASP A 585 -24.75 -7.40 31.69
N LYS A 586 -25.40 -6.81 30.64
CA LYS A 586 -26.14 -5.56 30.78
C LYS A 586 -27.35 -5.51 29.82
N PRO A 587 -28.32 -4.60 30.07
CA PRO A 587 -29.51 -4.49 29.23
C PRO A 587 -29.22 -4.10 27.79
N VAL A 588 -28.16 -3.32 27.54
CA VAL A 588 -27.70 -2.93 26.19
C VAL A 588 -26.80 -4.04 25.70
N GLU A 589 -27.15 -4.66 24.59
CA GLU A 589 -26.50 -5.87 24.10
C GLU A 589 -25.28 -5.61 23.22
N ASP A 590 -25.04 -4.36 22.80
CA ASP A 590 -23.91 -3.94 21.92
C ASP A 590 -23.71 -4.93 20.75
N ILE A 591 -24.78 -5.21 20.00
CA ILE A 591 -24.77 -6.26 18.96
C ILE A 591 -23.85 -5.86 17.81
N ILE A 592 -22.89 -6.74 17.50
CA ILE A 592 -21.96 -6.60 16.38
C ILE A 592 -22.08 -7.77 15.42
N PHE A 593 -21.65 -7.55 14.17
CA PHE A 593 -21.73 -8.52 13.07
C PHE A 593 -20.39 -8.71 12.40
N GLY A 594 -20.32 -9.78 11.58
CA GLY A 594 -19.33 -9.97 10.57
C GLY A 594 -19.88 -10.93 9.52
N PHE A 595 -19.56 -10.71 8.26
CA PHE A 595 -20.06 -11.50 7.14
C PHE A 595 -18.92 -12.19 6.42
N GLY A 596 -19.25 -13.24 5.67
CA GLY A 596 -18.26 -13.96 4.86
C GLY A 596 -18.91 -14.85 3.83
N ALA A 597 -18.49 -14.74 2.59
CA ALA A 597 -18.88 -15.60 1.48
C ALA A 597 -17.65 -16.24 0.85
N HIS A 598 -17.76 -17.54 0.51
CA HIS A 598 -16.72 -18.25 -0.23
C HIS A 598 -17.25 -19.58 -0.78
N PHE A 599 -16.64 -20.10 -1.85
CA PHE A 599 -16.93 -21.44 -2.37
C PHE A 599 -16.63 -22.57 -1.38
N ASP A 600 -15.65 -22.36 -0.50
CA ASP A 600 -15.35 -23.23 0.63
C ASP A 600 -16.10 -22.72 1.87
N PRO A 601 -17.04 -23.51 2.43
CA PRO A 601 -17.84 -23.09 3.59
C PRO A 601 -17.00 -22.80 4.84
N LYS A 602 -15.84 -23.48 5.02
CA LYS A 602 -14.92 -23.18 6.14
C LYS A 602 -14.35 -21.77 6.03
N ILE A 603 -13.98 -21.34 4.82
CA ILE A 603 -13.45 -20.01 4.59
C ILE A 603 -14.56 -18.97 4.77
N ALA A 604 -15.79 -19.23 4.29
CA ALA A 604 -16.93 -18.35 4.52
C ALA A 604 -17.16 -18.12 6.02
N LEU A 605 -17.16 -19.19 6.81
CA LEU A 605 -17.27 -19.11 8.27
C LEU A 605 -16.13 -18.29 8.91
N LEU A 606 -14.87 -18.59 8.55
CA LEU A 606 -13.71 -17.90 9.12
C LEU A 606 -13.70 -16.40 8.77
N ARG A 607 -14.15 -16.02 7.56
CA ARG A 607 -14.29 -14.63 7.17
C ARG A 607 -15.31 -13.90 8.01
N ALA A 608 -16.49 -14.49 8.22
CA ALA A 608 -17.52 -13.90 9.06
C ALA A 608 -17.00 -13.68 10.50
N LEU A 609 -16.30 -14.67 11.09
CA LEU A 609 -15.75 -14.57 12.43
C LEU A 609 -14.64 -13.50 12.52
N THR A 610 -13.73 -13.45 11.56
CA THR A 610 -12.64 -12.46 11.58
C THR A 610 -13.16 -11.04 11.30
N GLU A 611 -14.25 -10.89 10.54
CA GLU A 611 -14.90 -9.59 10.32
C GLU A 611 -15.63 -9.11 11.56
N MET A 612 -16.35 -9.98 12.26
CA MET A 612 -16.97 -9.66 13.55
C MET A 612 -15.91 -9.16 14.56
N ASN A 613 -14.71 -9.76 14.55
CA ASN A 613 -13.60 -9.32 15.40
C ASN A 613 -13.10 -7.91 15.03
N GLN A 614 -13.23 -7.49 13.78
CA GLN A 614 -12.84 -6.15 13.33
C GLN A 614 -13.71 -5.06 13.98
N ILE A 615 -14.96 -5.37 14.30
CA ILE A 615 -15.90 -4.43 14.91
C ILE A 615 -15.80 -4.43 16.44
N LEU A 616 -15.33 -5.52 17.06
CA LEU A 616 -15.25 -5.65 18.53
C LEU A 616 -14.55 -4.47 19.24
N PRO A 617 -13.43 -3.89 18.75
CA PRO A 617 -12.82 -2.71 19.38
C PRO A 617 -13.75 -1.51 19.50
N ALA A 618 -14.68 -1.33 18.56
CA ALA A 618 -15.60 -0.20 18.53
C ALA A 618 -16.60 -0.19 19.70
N VAL A 619 -16.82 -1.35 20.33
CA VAL A 619 -17.76 -1.55 21.46
C VAL A 619 -17.08 -2.04 22.73
N SER A 620 -15.74 -2.04 22.77
CA SER A 620 -14.98 -2.64 23.89
C SER A 620 -14.22 -1.62 24.74
N GLU A 621 -14.14 -0.35 24.33
CA GLU A 621 -13.47 0.68 25.09
C GLU A 621 -14.33 1.11 26.29
N VAL A 622 -13.81 0.90 27.51
CA VAL A 622 -14.49 1.30 28.74
C VAL A 622 -13.90 2.61 29.26
N ALA A 623 -14.77 3.59 29.44
CA ALA A 623 -14.41 4.86 30.05
C ALA A 623 -14.13 4.71 31.56
N PRO A 624 -13.43 5.68 32.22
CA PRO A 624 -13.12 5.60 33.63
C PRO A 624 -14.34 5.50 34.57
N ASP A 625 -15.50 5.93 34.11
CA ASP A 625 -16.79 5.82 34.85
C ASP A 625 -17.51 4.47 34.63
N GLY A 626 -16.90 3.54 33.89
CA GLY A 626 -17.47 2.22 33.58
C GLY A 626 -18.42 2.21 32.37
N SER A 627 -18.71 3.35 31.74
CA SER A 627 -19.51 3.40 30.51
C SER A 627 -18.70 2.89 29.32
N VAL A 628 -19.39 2.38 28.28
CA VAL A 628 -18.74 2.03 27.00
C VAL A 628 -18.60 3.27 26.14
N ARG A 629 -17.39 3.52 25.65
CA ARG A 629 -17.14 4.55 24.65
C ARG A 629 -17.22 3.92 23.28
N TYR A 630 -18.33 4.16 22.58
CA TYR A 630 -18.47 3.69 21.21
C TYR A 630 -17.61 4.48 20.24
N SER A 631 -17.04 3.78 19.24
CA SER A 631 -16.27 4.36 18.16
C SER A 631 -16.82 3.90 16.83
N ALA A 632 -17.59 4.75 16.17
CA ALA A 632 -18.17 4.46 14.85
C ALA A 632 -17.93 5.60 13.85
N TRP A 633 -18.03 5.27 12.58
CA TRP A 633 -17.96 6.22 11.47
C TRP A 633 -19.30 6.93 11.23
N GLU A 634 -20.40 6.27 11.60
CA GLU A 634 -21.78 6.71 11.36
C GLU A 634 -22.56 6.72 12.67
N ASP A 635 -23.30 7.78 12.95
CA ASP A 635 -24.05 7.96 14.19
C ASP A 635 -25.10 6.87 14.40
N PHE A 636 -25.69 6.34 13.34
CA PHE A 636 -26.70 5.28 13.44
C PHE A 636 -26.12 3.91 13.89
N ALA A 637 -24.82 3.69 13.77
CA ALA A 637 -24.18 2.52 14.37
C ALA A 637 -24.14 2.63 15.90
N ILE A 638 -23.92 3.83 16.43
CA ILE A 638 -23.99 4.12 17.87
C ILE A 638 -25.42 3.93 18.35
N GLU A 639 -26.42 4.50 17.64
CA GLU A 639 -27.83 4.31 17.97
C GLU A 639 -28.23 2.82 18.00
N TRP A 640 -27.73 2.04 17.04
CA TRP A 640 -27.91 0.59 17.04
C TRP A 640 -27.33 -0.07 18.27
N TRP A 641 -26.10 0.20 18.63
CA TRP A 641 -25.45 -0.40 19.81
C TRP A 641 -26.14 0.01 21.12
N GLU A 642 -26.73 1.18 21.18
CA GLU A 642 -27.47 1.67 22.37
C GLU A 642 -28.88 1.11 22.49
N THR A 643 -29.49 0.66 21.38
CA THR A 643 -30.94 0.36 21.36
C THR A 643 -31.29 -1.05 20.90
N ALA A 644 -30.45 -1.69 20.08
CA ALA A 644 -30.76 -2.99 19.52
C ALA A 644 -30.55 -4.13 20.55
N THR A 645 -31.56 -5.01 20.63
CA THR A 645 -31.52 -6.25 21.39
C THR A 645 -32.07 -7.40 20.55
N VAL A 646 -31.76 -8.64 20.90
CA VAL A 646 -32.35 -9.80 20.21
C VAL A 646 -33.85 -9.88 20.37
N GLU A 647 -34.40 -9.24 21.41
CA GLU A 647 -35.85 -9.16 21.61
C GLU A 647 -36.53 -8.25 20.58
N ASN A 648 -35.97 -7.06 20.32
CA ASN A 648 -36.53 -6.13 19.35
C ASN A 648 -36.06 -6.38 17.90
N GLN A 649 -35.04 -7.26 17.72
CA GLN A 649 -34.51 -7.70 16.42
C GLN A 649 -34.51 -9.25 16.34
N PRO A 650 -35.68 -9.92 16.38
CA PRO A 650 -35.76 -11.38 16.56
C PRO A 650 -35.26 -12.19 15.34
N TYR A 651 -34.99 -11.58 14.21
CA TYR A 651 -34.37 -12.24 13.05
C TYR A 651 -32.86 -12.46 13.19
N LEU A 652 -32.25 -11.88 14.21
CA LEU A 652 -30.83 -12.06 14.53
C LEU A 652 -30.53 -13.39 15.23
N ILE A 653 -31.54 -13.99 15.87
CA ILE A 653 -31.40 -15.31 16.51
C ILE A 653 -31.74 -16.43 15.53
N PRO A 654 -31.12 -17.62 15.69
CA PRO A 654 -31.43 -18.78 14.86
C PRO A 654 -32.93 -19.13 14.83
N ASP A 655 -33.39 -19.64 13.68
CA ASP A 655 -34.74 -20.20 13.56
C ASP A 655 -34.79 -21.60 14.19
N ALA A 656 -35.43 -21.71 15.36
CA ALA A 656 -35.56 -22.96 16.08
C ALA A 656 -36.38 -24.05 15.36
N ASN A 657 -37.11 -23.67 14.27
CA ASN A 657 -37.92 -24.61 13.48
C ASN A 657 -37.14 -25.26 12.32
N VAL A 658 -35.90 -24.82 12.08
CA VAL A 658 -35.05 -25.32 11.02
C VAL A 658 -33.80 -25.94 11.63
N PRO A 659 -33.38 -27.15 11.19
CA PRO A 659 -32.13 -27.74 11.68
C PRO A 659 -30.92 -26.86 11.42
N ASP A 660 -29.95 -26.88 12.34
CA ASP A 660 -28.66 -26.22 12.19
C ASP A 660 -27.93 -26.73 10.95
N LYS A 661 -27.30 -25.83 10.23
CA LYS A 661 -26.50 -26.16 9.05
C LYS A 661 -25.13 -26.74 9.46
N ARG A 662 -24.84 -27.93 8.98
CA ARG A 662 -23.56 -28.62 9.18
C ARG A 662 -22.66 -28.47 7.98
N LEU A 663 -21.37 -28.66 8.13
CA LEU A 663 -20.40 -28.61 7.04
C LEU A 663 -20.83 -29.45 5.81
N GLY A 664 -21.38 -30.66 6.04
CA GLY A 664 -21.83 -31.55 4.97
C GLY A 664 -23.09 -31.11 4.22
N ASP A 665 -23.79 -30.09 4.69
CA ASP A 665 -24.99 -29.56 4.05
C ASP A 665 -24.69 -28.48 2.99
N TYR A 666 -23.43 -28.09 2.87
CA TYR A 666 -22.95 -27.12 1.88
C TYR A 666 -22.37 -27.81 0.66
N GLU A 667 -22.63 -27.26 -0.51
CA GLU A 667 -21.97 -27.66 -1.74
C GLU A 667 -20.57 -27.04 -1.78
N TYR A 668 -19.53 -27.85 -2.00
CA TYR A 668 -18.16 -27.38 -2.20
C TYR A 668 -17.96 -27.03 -3.68
N LEU A 669 -17.92 -25.75 -4.00
CA LEU A 669 -17.87 -25.25 -5.38
C LEU A 669 -16.46 -24.88 -5.85
N ALA A 670 -15.47 -24.86 -4.95
CA ALA A 670 -14.10 -24.49 -5.30
C ALA A 670 -13.43 -25.59 -6.14
N THR A 671 -12.66 -25.16 -7.15
CA THR A 671 -11.79 -26.04 -7.93
C THR A 671 -10.33 -25.87 -7.51
N ASP A 672 -9.39 -26.57 -8.15
CA ASP A 672 -7.95 -26.39 -7.92
C ASP A 672 -7.36 -25.23 -8.74
N ASP A 673 -8.14 -24.65 -9.65
CA ASP A 673 -7.71 -23.63 -10.59
C ASP A 673 -8.56 -22.35 -10.45
N LEU A 674 -7.90 -21.19 -10.33
CA LEU A 674 -8.55 -19.90 -10.16
C LEU A 674 -9.35 -19.46 -11.40
N LYS A 675 -8.91 -19.83 -12.62
CA LYS A 675 -9.67 -19.57 -13.84
C LYS A 675 -10.99 -20.32 -13.84
N GLU A 676 -10.97 -21.61 -13.47
CA GLU A 676 -12.18 -22.42 -13.37
C GLU A 676 -13.15 -21.88 -12.33
N ASP A 677 -12.64 -21.30 -11.22
CA ASP A 677 -13.48 -20.63 -10.23
C ASP A 677 -14.19 -19.41 -10.84
N VAL A 678 -13.48 -18.58 -11.63
CA VAL A 678 -14.10 -17.45 -12.34
C VAL A 678 -15.16 -17.93 -13.32
N GLU A 679 -14.84 -18.96 -14.10
CA GLU A 679 -15.80 -19.56 -15.04
C GLU A 679 -17.04 -20.12 -14.33
N THR A 680 -16.87 -20.65 -13.13
CA THR A 680 -17.98 -21.12 -12.28
C THR A 680 -18.84 -19.94 -11.83
N CYS A 681 -18.25 -18.81 -11.42
CA CYS A 681 -18.97 -17.58 -11.11
C CYS A 681 -19.85 -17.11 -12.30
N VAL A 682 -19.26 -17.07 -13.50
CA VAL A 682 -19.97 -16.67 -14.73
C VAL A 682 -21.13 -17.61 -15.03
N LYS A 683 -20.92 -18.93 -14.95
CA LYS A 683 -21.97 -19.93 -15.18
C LYS A 683 -23.14 -19.83 -14.18
N LEU A 684 -22.85 -19.52 -12.91
CA LEU A 684 -23.87 -19.33 -11.88
C LEU A 684 -24.73 -18.11 -12.19
N LEU A 685 -24.12 -16.99 -12.60
CA LEU A 685 -24.84 -15.78 -12.98
C LEU A 685 -25.67 -15.97 -14.24
N ASP A 686 -25.12 -16.61 -15.27
CA ASP A 686 -25.83 -16.89 -16.52
C ASP A 686 -27.12 -17.69 -16.28
N LYS A 687 -27.06 -18.71 -15.42
CA LYS A 687 -28.26 -19.47 -15.00
C LYS A 687 -29.33 -18.64 -14.33
N LEU A 688 -28.95 -17.55 -13.70
CA LEU A 688 -29.87 -16.60 -13.03
C LEU A 688 -30.27 -15.43 -13.93
N GLY A 689 -29.81 -15.38 -15.17
CA GLY A 689 -30.04 -14.28 -16.12
C GLY A 689 -29.34 -12.99 -15.70
N LEU A 690 -28.21 -13.09 -14.98
CA LEU A 690 -27.40 -11.98 -14.54
C LEU A 690 -26.08 -11.90 -15.34
N GLU A 691 -25.54 -10.69 -15.49
CA GLU A 691 -24.34 -10.42 -16.28
C GLU A 691 -23.15 -10.03 -15.37
N MET A 692 -22.00 -10.71 -15.53
CA MET A 692 -20.78 -10.35 -14.85
C MET A 692 -19.96 -9.36 -15.67
N LEU A 693 -19.77 -8.18 -15.13
CA LEU A 693 -18.92 -7.12 -15.68
C LEU A 693 -17.67 -6.97 -14.81
N VAL A 694 -16.53 -6.73 -15.43
CA VAL A 694 -15.28 -6.50 -14.71
C VAL A 694 -14.55 -5.29 -15.29
N LEU A 695 -14.20 -4.38 -14.40
CA LEU A 695 -13.31 -3.25 -14.65
C LEU A 695 -11.92 -3.58 -14.10
N ASP A 696 -10.90 -3.58 -14.97
CA ASP A 696 -9.50 -3.69 -14.54
C ASP A 696 -9.00 -2.31 -14.06
N GLN A 697 -8.80 -2.18 -12.76
CA GLN A 697 -8.27 -0.98 -12.10
C GLN A 697 -6.80 -1.11 -11.72
N THR A 698 -6.11 -2.13 -12.25
CA THR A 698 -4.68 -2.36 -11.98
C THR A 698 -3.86 -1.16 -12.39
N ARG A 699 -3.17 -0.55 -11.41
CA ARG A 699 -2.25 0.56 -11.68
C ARG A 699 -0.87 0.05 -12.02
N PRO A 700 -0.27 0.59 -13.10
CA PRO A 700 1.04 0.12 -13.54
C PRO A 700 2.17 0.44 -12.54
N ASP A 701 2.01 1.46 -11.72
CA ASP A 701 2.96 1.87 -10.69
C ASP A 701 2.78 1.12 -9.36
N ILE A 702 1.69 0.39 -9.19
CA ILE A 702 1.44 -0.46 -8.00
C ILE A 702 1.78 -1.91 -8.29
N GLY A 703 1.35 -2.43 -9.44
CA GLY A 703 1.61 -3.80 -9.87
C GLY A 703 0.82 -4.87 -9.12
N LEU A 704 -0.08 -4.49 -8.21
CA LEU A 704 -1.07 -5.38 -7.60
C LEU A 704 -2.29 -5.42 -8.53
N ASN A 705 -2.78 -6.62 -8.87
CA ASN A 705 -3.99 -6.72 -9.67
C ASN A 705 -5.18 -6.25 -8.85
N VAL A 706 -5.89 -5.27 -9.35
CA VAL A 706 -7.10 -4.72 -8.74
C VAL A 706 -8.19 -4.68 -9.79
N VAL A 707 -9.34 -5.21 -9.43
CA VAL A 707 -10.52 -5.20 -10.28
C VAL A 707 -11.73 -4.68 -9.52
N ARG A 708 -12.72 -4.21 -10.24
CA ARG A 708 -14.08 -4.03 -9.75
C ARG A 708 -15.01 -4.96 -10.52
N VAL A 709 -15.60 -5.91 -9.80
CA VAL A 709 -16.66 -6.79 -10.33
C VAL A 709 -18.00 -6.09 -10.14
N ILE A 710 -18.83 -6.06 -11.15
CA ILE A 710 -20.14 -5.43 -11.15
C ILE A 710 -21.15 -6.41 -11.73
N VAL A 711 -22.27 -6.62 -11.04
CA VAL A 711 -23.36 -7.47 -11.50
C VAL A 711 -24.66 -6.65 -11.37
N PRO A 712 -25.11 -6.02 -12.47
CA PRO A 712 -26.37 -5.28 -12.45
C PRO A 712 -27.53 -6.12 -11.92
N GLY A 713 -28.33 -5.57 -11.00
CA GLY A 713 -29.45 -6.26 -10.36
C GLY A 713 -29.12 -6.99 -9.06
N MET A 714 -27.85 -7.34 -8.76
CA MET A 714 -27.47 -7.79 -7.41
C MET A 714 -27.61 -6.66 -6.39
N ARG A 715 -27.90 -7.02 -5.16
CA ARG A 715 -28.18 -6.06 -4.10
C ARG A 715 -26.91 -5.68 -3.34
N HIS A 716 -26.83 -4.39 -3.08
CA HIS A 716 -25.94 -3.89 -2.06
C HIS A 716 -26.59 -4.03 -0.68
N PHE A 717 -25.83 -4.13 0.38
CA PHE A 717 -26.40 -4.16 1.72
C PHE A 717 -26.90 -2.78 2.20
N TRP A 718 -26.54 -1.69 1.53
CA TRP A 718 -27.17 -0.39 1.78
C TRP A 718 -28.62 -0.38 1.30
N ARG A 719 -29.37 0.56 1.83
CA ARG A 719 -30.80 0.63 1.58
C ARG A 719 -31.14 1.03 0.14
N ARG A 720 -31.17 0.03 -0.74
CA ARG A 720 -31.46 0.11 -2.17
C ARG A 720 -32.71 -0.71 -2.46
N LEU A 721 -33.84 -0.06 -2.71
CA LEU A 721 -35.17 -0.66 -2.59
C LEU A 721 -35.88 -0.87 -3.92
N ALA A 722 -35.20 -0.81 -5.08
CA ALA A 722 -35.80 -1.11 -6.37
C ALA A 722 -36.42 -2.53 -6.41
N PRO A 723 -37.45 -2.79 -7.24
CA PRO A 723 -37.99 -4.13 -7.49
C PRO A 723 -36.91 -5.13 -7.96
N GLY A 724 -37.16 -6.42 -7.86
CA GLY A 724 -36.29 -7.53 -8.27
C GLY A 724 -35.82 -8.35 -7.10
N ARG A 725 -34.56 -8.79 -7.11
CA ARG A 725 -33.97 -9.80 -6.19
C ARG A 725 -34.34 -9.61 -4.71
N LEU A 726 -34.37 -8.37 -4.23
CA LEU A 726 -34.71 -8.06 -2.82
C LEU A 726 -36.07 -8.62 -2.40
N TYR A 727 -37.01 -8.65 -3.33
CA TYR A 727 -38.40 -9.10 -3.10
C TYR A 727 -38.62 -10.53 -3.60
N ASP A 728 -38.04 -10.87 -4.76
CA ASP A 728 -38.34 -12.10 -5.47
C ASP A 728 -37.62 -13.32 -4.90
N VAL A 729 -36.30 -13.15 -4.52
CA VAL A 729 -35.46 -14.27 -4.09
C VAL A 729 -35.92 -14.85 -2.75
N PRO A 730 -36.28 -14.07 -1.73
CA PRO A 730 -36.80 -14.63 -0.47
C PRO A 730 -38.06 -15.47 -0.64
N VAL A 731 -38.93 -15.08 -1.56
CA VAL A 731 -40.14 -15.86 -1.89
C VAL A 731 -39.79 -17.12 -2.67
N LYS A 732 -38.93 -17.02 -3.67
CA LYS A 732 -38.45 -18.16 -4.47
C LYS A 732 -37.78 -19.25 -3.63
N LEU A 733 -37.08 -18.81 -2.59
CA LEU A 733 -36.41 -19.71 -1.63
C LEU A 733 -37.31 -20.20 -0.49
N GLY A 734 -38.58 -19.78 -0.46
CA GLY A 734 -39.52 -20.12 0.60
C GLY A 734 -39.21 -19.47 1.95
N TRP A 735 -38.39 -18.43 1.97
CA TRP A 735 -38.11 -17.67 3.18
C TRP A 735 -39.32 -16.81 3.60
N LEU A 736 -40.08 -16.35 2.59
CA LEU A 736 -41.31 -15.60 2.76
C LEU A 736 -42.42 -16.20 1.90
N PRO A 737 -43.68 -16.13 2.37
CA PRO A 737 -44.84 -16.63 1.58
C PRO A 737 -45.20 -15.72 0.40
N ALA A 738 -44.84 -14.42 0.49
CA ALA A 738 -45.12 -13.39 -0.54
C ALA A 738 -44.10 -12.24 -0.39
N PRO A 739 -43.89 -11.42 -1.44
CA PRO A 739 -43.01 -10.25 -1.35
C PRO A 739 -43.58 -9.24 -0.35
N LEU A 740 -42.67 -8.64 0.46
CA LEU A 740 -43.04 -7.52 1.32
C LEU A 740 -43.23 -6.26 0.48
N ARG A 741 -44.05 -5.32 0.97
CA ARG A 741 -44.09 -3.95 0.43
C ARG A 741 -42.82 -3.20 0.88
N GLU A 742 -42.40 -2.20 0.12
CA GLU A 742 -41.23 -1.37 0.45
C GLU A 742 -41.32 -0.77 1.87
N SER A 743 -42.53 -0.37 2.30
CA SER A 743 -42.79 0.16 3.64
C SER A 743 -42.69 -0.88 4.78
N GLU A 744 -42.73 -2.17 4.46
CA GLU A 744 -42.60 -3.27 5.43
C GLU A 744 -41.15 -3.75 5.62
N LEU A 745 -40.26 -3.35 4.70
CA LEU A 745 -38.83 -3.67 4.81
C LEU A 745 -38.21 -3.02 6.03
N ASN A 746 -37.10 -3.61 6.51
CA ASN A 746 -36.35 -3.09 7.63
C ASN A 746 -35.93 -1.63 7.38
N PRO A 747 -36.37 -0.67 8.22
CA PRO A 747 -35.99 0.73 8.08
C PRO A 747 -34.53 1.00 8.47
N ILE A 748 -33.89 0.09 9.22
CA ILE A 748 -32.52 0.24 9.72
C ILE A 748 -31.55 -0.16 8.61
N PRO A 749 -30.63 0.73 8.16
CA PRO A 749 -29.61 0.37 7.20
C PRO A 749 -28.57 -0.56 7.83
N VAL A 750 -27.97 -1.42 7.03
CA VAL A 750 -26.73 -2.12 7.44
C VAL A 750 -25.60 -1.09 7.54
N PHE A 751 -24.76 -1.21 8.55
CA PHE A 751 -23.65 -0.29 8.84
C PHE A 751 -22.32 -1.07 8.95
N PHE A 752 -21.48 -0.84 7.96
CA PHE A 752 -20.14 -1.44 7.91
C PHE A 752 -19.15 -0.50 7.23
#